data_fc540fbed1396638eadd7666e779393d
#
_entry.id   fc540fbed1396638eadd7666e779393d
#
_cell.length_a   1.000
_cell.length_b   1.000
_cell.length_c   1.000
_cell.angle_alpha   90.00
_cell.angle_beta   90.00
_cell.angle_gamma   90.00
#
_symmetry.space_group_name_H-M   'P 1'
#
loop_
_entity.id
_entity.type
_entity.pdbx_description
1 polymer ?
#
loop_
_entity_poly.entity_id
_entity_poly.type
_entity_poly.pdbx_seq_one_letter_code
_entity_poly.pdbx_strand_id
1 'polypeptide(L)'
;MPFDNREGSRCVDSAPSTPATATEQRLYRRLAARLSIKTKLVIILLLTSIGSVAVVGFVELQYGATQLQHAATKMLVQARESQRRAVTALFADMTDSLVLFSGGATAATALKAFTAGFDELASAVVTPEQQRAIVAHYRDDFTKALAQRTGEQADVPALLPGSNAQRYLQAHYTARFAGDATKPADAGDGSAWSAANAQFNEAFSEVVELNAYRDALLLDSRGNVVYSVNKGVDLGTNVLTGPYRESGLREAYRKALGANAVNFVWITDFQQYQPALDEPIAWLVSPVGTNGTVEGVLALALPSAKISRIMTADRDWEAAGLGHTTETYLAGPDDLMRSDSRMFLEDPDRYRREAVAAGTSESTVDRALRLGTTTIVQPVGGPGLQAAHRGQTGTLTAGYDYLGNRELTAYAPLTVPNSDLQWSILATREYSEAYSAVTAFSRRVVLATTAVIFAICVLAMVFARLLLRPIRRLQEAAQRISAGDYSAVVPVRTADEIGDLTRAFNDMSHSLRTKEEMLTAQRRQNDELMLSLMPEPLVRRYRGGEQAIADEHHNVSIVYAELQGIEQLSAEVGASELVTIVDDLVRQFDAAAEAVGVERIRTMYNGYLAGCGLTTPRLDGVHRIVEFACEMQRIVDRFAIESGYRLSLWAGVTSGEVVSGLVGRSGVTYDLWGSAVNDAYQLRRQTPESGIFVTAAVRDMLGDTEEFVLEGSGDGGQRIWRLSAAT
;
A
#
# COMPACT_ATOMS: atom_id res chain seq x y z
N MET A 1 59.24 12.77 21.71
CA MET A 1 59.20 11.93 22.93
C MET A 1 58.14 10.91 22.74
N PRO A 2 58.48 9.62 22.76
CA PRO A 2 57.56 8.54 22.43
C PRO A 2 56.81 8.02 23.67
N PHE A 3 55.56 7.70 23.50
CA PHE A 3 54.85 6.85 24.46
C PHE A 3 54.53 5.51 23.82
N ASP A 4 55.08 4.52 24.48
CA ASP A 4 54.98 3.09 24.31
C ASP A 4 53.54 2.62 24.50
N ASN A 5 52.98 1.86 23.58
CA ASN A 5 51.69 1.20 23.75
C ASN A 5 51.82 -0.27 23.32
N ARG A 6 52.12 -1.09 24.31
CA ARG A 6 52.01 -2.54 24.21
C ARG A 6 50.55 -2.94 24.33
N GLU A 7 49.93 -3.30 23.25
CA GLU A 7 48.69 -4.06 23.28
C GLU A 7 48.98 -5.53 22.98
N GLY A 8 48.59 -6.33 23.96
CA GLY A 8 48.65 -7.77 23.91
C GLY A 8 47.65 -8.34 22.92
N SER A 9 48.14 -9.00 21.89
CA SER A 9 47.37 -9.87 21.03
C SER A 9 46.88 -11.07 21.83
N ARG A 10 45.58 -11.13 22.11
CA ARG A 10 44.95 -12.35 22.53
C ARG A 10 44.80 -13.27 21.32
N CYS A 11 45.62 -14.30 21.29
CA CYS A 11 45.40 -15.48 20.44
C CYS A 11 44.00 -16.06 20.79
N VAL A 12 43.15 -16.09 19.80
CA VAL A 12 41.93 -16.92 19.85
C VAL A 12 42.40 -18.35 19.63
N ASP A 13 42.41 -19.14 20.70
CA ASP A 13 42.61 -20.58 20.64
C ASP A 13 41.56 -21.19 19.71
N SER A 14 42.01 -21.63 18.54
CA SER A 14 41.28 -22.58 17.72
C SER A 14 41.22 -23.90 18.46
N ALA A 15 40.05 -24.26 18.95
CA ALA A 15 39.81 -25.58 19.54
C ALA A 15 40.24 -26.68 18.54
N PRO A 16 41.02 -27.67 19.01
CA PRO A 16 41.43 -28.76 18.14
C PRO A 16 40.19 -29.58 17.77
N SER A 17 39.96 -29.74 16.45
CA SER A 17 39.03 -30.72 15.90
C SER A 17 39.43 -32.09 16.46
N THR A 18 38.65 -32.65 17.34
CA THR A 18 38.81 -34.00 17.87
C THR A 18 38.80 -34.99 16.70
N PRO A 19 39.84 -35.80 16.46
CA PRO A 19 39.79 -36.78 15.44
C PRO A 19 38.74 -37.82 15.79
N ALA A 20 37.82 -38.08 14.88
CA ALA A 20 36.77 -39.07 15.02
C ALA A 20 37.41 -40.38 15.51
N THR A 21 36.89 -40.92 16.61
CA THR A 21 37.45 -42.07 17.27
C THR A 21 37.53 -43.26 16.28
N ALA A 22 38.57 -44.05 16.35
CA ALA A 22 38.80 -45.23 15.48
C ALA A 22 37.59 -46.17 15.42
N THR A 23 36.71 -46.13 16.35
CA THR A 23 35.46 -46.87 16.45
C THR A 23 34.38 -46.29 15.52
N GLU A 24 34.26 -44.96 15.39
CA GLU A 24 33.34 -44.31 14.44
C GLU A 24 33.76 -44.54 12.97
N GLN A 25 35.07 -44.43 12.69
CA GLN A 25 35.59 -44.74 11.36
C GLN A 25 35.37 -46.22 10.97
N ARG A 26 35.42 -47.16 11.91
CA ARG A 26 35.11 -48.57 11.69
C ARG A 26 33.61 -48.81 11.47
N LEU A 27 32.75 -48.05 12.15
CA LEU A 27 31.30 -48.14 11.98
C LEU A 27 30.89 -47.61 10.59
N TYR A 28 31.42 -46.45 10.18
CA TYR A 28 31.19 -45.87 8.84
C TYR A 28 31.70 -46.78 7.72
N ARG A 29 32.88 -47.40 7.87
CA ARG A 29 33.40 -48.35 6.90
C ARG A 29 32.55 -49.62 6.83
N ARG A 30 32.00 -50.14 7.92
CA ARG A 30 31.11 -51.30 7.93
C ARG A 30 29.73 -51.00 7.38
N LEU A 31 29.15 -49.85 7.63
CA LEU A 31 27.90 -49.42 7.01
C LEU A 31 28.06 -49.16 5.51
N ALA A 32 29.14 -48.48 5.14
CA ALA A 32 29.46 -48.25 3.71
C ALA A 32 29.77 -49.53 2.93
N ALA A 33 30.35 -50.56 3.57
CA ALA A 33 30.62 -51.84 2.91
C ALA A 33 29.37 -52.66 2.61
N ARG A 34 28.29 -52.49 3.37
CA ARG A 34 27.02 -53.22 3.17
C ARG A 34 26.08 -52.58 2.15
N LEU A 35 26.31 -51.30 1.78
CA LEU A 35 25.50 -50.59 0.79
C LEU A 35 25.91 -51.03 -0.63
N SER A 36 24.92 -51.31 -1.47
CA SER A 36 25.17 -51.60 -2.88
C SER A 36 25.79 -50.38 -3.60
N ILE A 37 26.56 -50.60 -4.65
CA ILE A 37 27.14 -49.53 -5.48
C ILE A 37 26.03 -48.52 -5.93
N LYS A 38 24.84 -49.05 -6.25
CA LYS A 38 23.65 -48.30 -6.54
C LYS A 38 23.33 -47.27 -5.44
N THR A 39 23.20 -47.77 -4.22
CA THR A 39 22.82 -46.93 -3.09
C THR A 39 23.88 -45.86 -2.78
N LYS A 40 25.17 -46.24 -2.91
CA LYS A 40 26.28 -45.28 -2.72
C LYS A 40 26.26 -44.16 -3.75
N LEU A 41 26.12 -44.49 -5.03
CA LEU A 41 26.08 -43.54 -6.13
C LEU A 41 24.87 -42.61 -6.03
N VAL A 42 23.68 -43.14 -5.74
CA VAL A 42 22.46 -42.33 -5.53
C VAL A 42 22.59 -41.42 -4.33
N ILE A 43 23.12 -41.91 -3.20
CA ILE A 43 23.31 -41.11 -2.00
C ILE A 43 24.30 -39.96 -2.27
N ILE A 44 25.43 -40.21 -2.92
CA ILE A 44 26.41 -39.17 -3.21
C ILE A 44 25.80 -38.13 -4.15
N LEU A 45 25.13 -38.57 -5.21
CA LEU A 45 24.52 -37.67 -6.19
C LEU A 45 23.38 -36.85 -5.57
N LEU A 46 22.56 -37.46 -4.72
CA LEU A 46 21.52 -36.77 -3.98
C LEU A 46 22.10 -35.79 -2.96
N LEU A 47 23.09 -36.18 -2.16
CA LEU A 47 23.70 -35.34 -1.16
C LEU A 47 24.37 -34.10 -1.78
N THR A 48 25.11 -34.28 -2.86
CA THR A 48 25.78 -33.16 -3.54
C THR A 48 24.78 -32.23 -4.23
N SER A 49 23.80 -32.81 -4.96
CA SER A 49 22.81 -32.00 -5.68
C SER A 49 21.83 -31.31 -4.73
N ILE A 50 21.29 -32.03 -3.74
CA ILE A 50 20.38 -31.43 -2.75
C ILE A 50 21.13 -30.42 -1.89
N GLY A 51 22.37 -30.72 -1.49
CA GLY A 51 23.21 -29.80 -0.74
C GLY A 51 23.46 -28.49 -1.51
N SER A 52 23.82 -28.61 -2.80
CA SER A 52 24.02 -27.42 -3.65
C SER A 52 22.75 -26.60 -3.82
N VAL A 53 21.62 -27.25 -4.11
CA VAL A 53 20.33 -26.54 -4.27
C VAL A 53 19.88 -25.91 -2.95
N ALA A 54 20.06 -26.61 -1.83
CA ALA A 54 19.71 -26.08 -0.52
C ALA A 54 20.57 -24.86 -0.15
N VAL A 55 21.89 -24.90 -0.44
CA VAL A 55 22.80 -23.77 -0.21
C VAL A 55 22.41 -22.59 -1.09
N VAL A 56 22.18 -22.79 -2.38
CA VAL A 56 21.76 -21.72 -3.30
C VAL A 56 20.41 -21.14 -2.85
N GLY A 57 19.41 -22.00 -2.59
CA GLY A 57 18.11 -21.56 -2.12
C GLY A 57 18.18 -20.81 -0.79
N PHE A 58 19.05 -21.23 0.13
CA PHE A 58 19.28 -20.52 1.39
C PHE A 58 19.94 -19.15 1.17
N VAL A 59 20.96 -19.08 0.32
CA VAL A 59 21.63 -17.82 -0.04
C VAL A 59 20.66 -16.87 -0.71
N GLU A 60 19.86 -17.35 -1.69
CA GLU A 60 18.84 -16.53 -2.34
C GLU A 60 17.77 -16.05 -1.37
N LEU A 61 17.30 -16.91 -0.46
CA LEU A 61 16.35 -16.50 0.58
C LEU A 61 16.92 -15.38 1.46
N GLN A 62 18.13 -15.54 1.95
CA GLN A 62 18.78 -14.55 2.81
C GLN A 62 19.01 -13.22 2.05
N TYR A 63 19.60 -13.32 0.87
CA TYR A 63 19.93 -12.13 0.08
C TYR A 63 18.68 -11.42 -0.44
N GLY A 64 17.74 -12.17 -1.02
CA GLY A 64 16.48 -11.61 -1.54
C GLY A 64 15.60 -11.00 -0.47
N ALA A 65 15.46 -11.69 0.68
CA ALA A 65 14.72 -11.15 1.81
C ALA A 65 15.33 -9.84 2.33
N THR A 66 16.67 -9.79 2.46
CA THR A 66 17.38 -8.59 2.90
C THR A 66 17.21 -7.43 1.92
N GLN A 67 17.33 -7.68 0.62
CA GLN A 67 17.14 -6.64 -0.41
C GLN A 67 15.71 -6.09 -0.41
N LEU A 68 14.71 -6.94 -0.28
CA LEU A 68 13.32 -6.51 -0.20
C LEU A 68 13.02 -5.72 1.08
N GLN A 69 13.61 -6.10 2.20
CA GLN A 69 13.53 -5.34 3.45
C GLN A 69 14.17 -3.96 3.31
N HIS A 70 15.35 -3.89 2.71
CA HIS A 70 16.02 -2.62 2.42
C HIS A 70 15.19 -1.75 1.45
N ALA A 71 14.56 -2.35 0.45
CA ALA A 71 13.70 -1.63 -0.49
C ALA A 71 12.48 -1.03 0.22
N ALA A 72 11.80 -1.79 1.09
CA ALA A 72 10.68 -1.31 1.89
C ALA A 72 11.09 -0.15 2.81
N THR A 73 12.21 -0.28 3.49
CA THR A 73 12.77 0.78 4.34
C THR A 73 13.12 2.03 3.55
N LYS A 74 13.77 1.86 2.38
CA LYS A 74 14.16 2.97 1.51
C LYS A 74 12.95 3.73 0.99
N MET A 75 11.88 3.02 0.62
CA MET A 75 10.62 3.62 0.19
C MET A 75 10.02 4.52 1.27
N LEU A 76 9.98 4.06 2.52
CA LEU A 76 9.50 4.88 3.64
C LEU A 76 10.37 6.11 3.89
N VAL A 77 11.69 5.95 3.82
CA VAL A 77 12.62 7.09 3.95
C VAL A 77 12.38 8.10 2.82
N GLN A 78 12.15 7.64 1.60
CA GLN A 78 11.83 8.51 0.47
C GLN A 78 10.48 9.23 0.65
N ALA A 79 9.44 8.53 1.10
CA ALA A 79 8.14 9.13 1.40
C ALA A 79 8.28 10.21 2.47
N ARG A 80 8.91 9.90 3.61
CA ARG A 80 9.20 10.87 4.67
C ARG A 80 9.96 12.09 4.14
N GLU A 81 11.02 11.88 3.38
CA GLU A 81 11.87 12.97 2.91
C GLU A 81 11.17 13.83 1.85
N SER A 82 10.34 13.22 1.00
CA SER A 82 9.50 13.95 0.05
C SER A 82 8.52 14.87 0.78
N GLN A 83 7.81 14.34 1.77
CA GLN A 83 6.85 15.12 2.55
C GLN A 83 7.53 16.19 3.42
N ARG A 84 8.70 15.85 4.01
CA ARG A 84 9.49 16.83 4.76
C ARG A 84 9.86 18.03 3.90
N ARG A 85 10.33 17.79 2.67
CA ARG A 85 10.66 18.86 1.72
C ARG A 85 9.43 19.66 1.32
N ALA A 86 8.33 18.99 1.05
CA ALA A 86 7.08 19.64 0.64
C ALA A 86 6.56 20.57 1.74
N VAL A 87 6.55 20.12 3.00
CA VAL A 87 6.15 20.94 4.15
C VAL A 87 7.13 22.10 4.36
N THR A 88 8.43 21.84 4.29
CA THR A 88 9.45 22.92 4.44
C THR A 88 9.32 23.95 3.33
N ALA A 89 9.11 23.53 2.08
CA ALA A 89 8.90 24.45 0.95
C ALA A 89 7.61 25.27 1.13
N LEU A 90 6.51 24.62 1.56
CA LEU A 90 5.27 25.33 1.85
C LEU A 90 5.49 26.47 2.86
N PHE A 91 6.16 26.19 3.97
CA PHE A 91 6.43 27.22 4.97
C PHE A 91 7.37 28.33 4.46
N ALA A 92 8.33 28.01 3.63
CA ALA A 92 9.22 28.98 2.99
C ALA A 92 8.41 29.91 2.05
N ASP A 93 7.61 29.33 1.15
CA ASP A 93 6.75 30.06 0.23
C ASP A 93 5.74 30.97 0.97
N MET A 94 5.16 30.47 2.06
CA MET A 94 4.24 31.23 2.90
C MET A 94 4.94 32.39 3.62
N THR A 95 6.15 32.15 4.10
CA THR A 95 6.98 33.18 4.74
C THR A 95 7.32 34.29 3.75
N ASP A 96 7.80 33.93 2.56
CA ASP A 96 8.17 34.89 1.52
C ASP A 96 6.95 35.69 1.05
N SER A 97 5.81 35.03 0.85
CA SER A 97 4.54 35.67 0.48
C SER A 97 4.05 36.64 1.57
N LEU A 98 4.14 36.23 2.84
CA LEU A 98 3.74 37.07 3.95
C LEU A 98 4.64 38.32 4.07
N VAL A 99 5.96 38.18 3.95
CA VAL A 99 6.91 39.30 3.96
C VAL A 99 6.59 40.29 2.83
N LEU A 100 6.36 39.77 1.64
CA LEU A 100 6.06 40.60 0.48
C LEU A 100 4.75 41.38 0.67
N PHE A 101 3.71 40.73 1.19
CA PHE A 101 2.40 41.32 1.36
C PHE A 101 2.39 42.29 2.55
N SER A 102 2.96 41.91 3.72
CA SER A 102 3.02 42.77 4.92
C SER A 102 3.93 43.99 4.74
N GLY A 103 5.02 43.85 3.98
CA GLY A 103 5.93 44.96 3.64
C GLY A 103 5.39 45.88 2.53
N GLY A 104 4.30 45.48 1.86
CA GLY A 104 3.69 46.28 0.79
C GLY A 104 2.94 47.51 1.27
N ALA A 105 2.86 48.52 0.40
CA ALA A 105 2.12 49.77 0.70
C ALA A 105 0.62 49.50 0.98
N THR A 106 0.05 48.48 0.37
CA THR A 106 -1.37 48.11 0.56
C THR A 106 -1.65 47.74 2.02
N ALA A 107 -0.84 46.83 2.62
CA ALA A 107 -1.04 46.38 3.99
C ALA A 107 -0.89 47.55 4.99
N ALA A 108 0.14 48.41 4.83
CA ALA A 108 0.39 49.54 5.69
C ALA A 108 -0.72 50.62 5.57
N THR A 109 -1.19 50.92 4.36
CA THR A 109 -2.28 51.87 4.13
C THR A 109 -3.60 51.31 4.64
N ALA A 110 -3.89 50.04 4.42
CA ALA A 110 -5.06 49.35 4.95
C ALA A 110 -5.08 49.38 6.49
N LEU A 111 -3.97 49.00 7.11
CA LEU A 111 -3.85 49.03 8.58
C LEU A 111 -4.17 50.41 9.15
N LYS A 112 -3.62 51.49 8.59
CA LYS A 112 -3.90 52.87 9.00
C LYS A 112 -5.36 53.24 8.83
N ALA A 113 -5.94 52.92 7.67
CA ALA A 113 -7.33 53.20 7.38
C ALA A 113 -8.27 52.43 8.32
N PHE A 114 -8.05 51.15 8.52
CA PHE A 114 -8.86 50.35 9.44
C PHE A 114 -8.68 50.76 10.90
N THR A 115 -7.47 51.10 11.33
CA THR A 115 -7.23 51.60 12.70
C THR A 115 -7.93 52.91 12.93
N ALA A 116 -7.84 53.88 12.02
CA ALA A 116 -8.54 55.16 12.11
C ALA A 116 -10.06 54.95 12.13
N GLY A 117 -10.59 54.15 11.21
CA GLY A 117 -12.02 53.82 11.19
C GLY A 117 -12.49 53.11 12.46
N PHE A 118 -11.67 52.20 13.02
CA PHE A 118 -11.95 51.51 14.27
C PHE A 118 -11.99 52.50 15.47
N ASP A 119 -11.05 53.45 15.50
CA ASP A 119 -10.98 54.49 16.55
C ASP A 119 -12.19 55.45 16.52
N GLU A 120 -12.64 55.83 15.31
CA GLU A 120 -13.87 56.64 15.18
C GLU A 120 -15.10 55.92 15.75
N LEU A 121 -15.16 54.57 15.58
CA LEU A 121 -16.23 53.73 16.11
C LEU A 121 -16.21 53.58 17.64
N ALA A 122 -15.18 54.05 18.34
CA ALA A 122 -15.14 54.04 19.82
C ALA A 122 -16.29 54.79 20.47
N SER A 123 -16.84 55.81 19.77
CA SER A 123 -18.01 56.58 20.21
C SER A 123 -19.33 56.10 19.58
N ALA A 124 -19.28 55.12 18.70
CA ALA A 124 -20.46 54.62 17.99
C ALA A 124 -21.43 53.90 18.96
N VAL A 125 -22.72 54.08 18.70
CA VAL A 125 -23.78 53.45 19.48
C VAL A 125 -24.61 52.56 18.60
N VAL A 126 -24.76 51.30 19.01
CA VAL A 126 -25.64 50.33 18.34
C VAL A 126 -27.07 50.48 18.85
N THR A 127 -28.05 50.25 17.99
CA THR A 127 -29.46 50.26 18.40
C THR A 127 -29.78 49.05 19.30
N PRO A 128 -30.84 49.14 20.11
CA PRO A 128 -31.28 47.99 20.91
C PRO A 128 -31.62 46.75 20.06
N GLU A 129 -32.02 46.95 18.80
CA GLU A 129 -32.27 45.86 17.85
C GLU A 129 -30.97 45.21 17.40
N GLN A 130 -29.98 45.99 17.01
CA GLN A 130 -28.65 45.52 16.67
C GLN A 130 -27.99 44.76 17.84
N GLN A 131 -28.13 45.29 19.07
CA GLN A 131 -27.62 44.62 20.26
C GLN A 131 -28.29 43.26 20.48
N ARG A 132 -29.62 43.18 20.27
CA ARG A 132 -30.32 41.88 20.34
C ARG A 132 -29.87 40.90 19.25
N ALA A 133 -29.64 41.40 18.05
CA ALA A 133 -29.12 40.57 16.94
C ALA A 133 -27.73 40.01 17.26
N ILE A 134 -26.83 40.80 17.85
CA ILE A 134 -25.52 40.32 18.31
C ILE A 134 -25.70 39.16 19.32
N VAL A 135 -26.50 39.41 20.38
CA VAL A 135 -26.72 38.39 21.43
C VAL A 135 -27.34 37.12 20.86
N ALA A 136 -28.30 37.26 19.93
CA ALA A 136 -28.93 36.14 19.26
C ALA A 136 -27.89 35.35 18.43
N HIS A 137 -27.06 36.03 17.64
CA HIS A 137 -26.00 35.40 16.87
C HIS A 137 -25.01 34.62 17.77
N TYR A 138 -24.57 35.20 18.87
CA TYR A 138 -23.69 34.48 19.79
C TYR A 138 -24.37 33.28 20.41
N ARG A 139 -25.62 33.37 20.86
CA ARG A 139 -26.35 32.33 21.56
C ARG A 139 -26.86 31.24 20.62
N ASP A 140 -27.46 31.63 19.50
CA ASP A 140 -28.27 30.71 18.67
C ASP A 140 -27.49 30.16 17.48
N ASP A 141 -26.45 30.87 17.01
CA ASP A 141 -25.62 30.44 15.89
C ASP A 141 -24.22 29.99 16.35
N PHE A 142 -23.41 30.94 16.85
CA PHE A 142 -22.00 30.71 17.13
C PHE A 142 -21.77 29.64 18.23
N THR A 143 -22.32 29.89 19.45
CA THR A 143 -22.07 28.97 20.57
C THR A 143 -22.78 27.63 20.39
N LYS A 144 -23.88 27.59 19.66
CA LYS A 144 -24.55 26.36 19.28
C LYS A 144 -23.69 25.55 18.31
N ALA A 145 -23.16 26.18 17.27
CA ALA A 145 -22.24 25.52 16.32
C ALA A 145 -20.95 25.05 17.01
N LEU A 146 -20.41 25.88 17.91
CA LEU A 146 -19.26 25.55 18.72
C LEU A 146 -19.53 24.32 19.60
N ALA A 147 -20.67 24.31 20.32
CA ALA A 147 -21.06 23.17 21.17
C ALA A 147 -21.28 21.88 20.37
N GLN A 148 -21.82 21.97 19.16
CA GLN A 148 -21.96 20.80 18.27
C GLN A 148 -20.61 20.19 17.88
N ARG A 149 -19.60 21.04 17.64
CA ARG A 149 -18.25 20.58 17.27
C ARG A 149 -17.41 20.13 18.44
N THR A 150 -17.46 20.86 19.55
CA THR A 150 -16.61 20.58 20.72
C THR A 150 -17.25 19.62 21.71
N GLY A 151 -18.58 19.64 21.82
CA GLY A 151 -19.33 18.98 22.89
C GLY A 151 -19.39 19.82 24.19
N GLU A 152 -18.81 21.03 24.19
CA GLU A 152 -18.72 21.90 25.35
C GLU A 152 -19.63 23.14 25.18
N GLN A 153 -20.26 23.60 26.25
CA GLN A 153 -21.05 24.81 26.23
C GLN A 153 -20.16 26.00 26.58
N ALA A 154 -20.16 27.02 25.72
CA ALA A 154 -19.44 28.26 25.97
C ALA A 154 -20.29 29.24 26.80
N ASP A 155 -19.62 30.01 27.64
CA ASP A 155 -20.26 31.08 28.40
C ASP A 155 -20.53 32.30 27.50
N VAL A 156 -21.76 32.44 27.02
CA VAL A 156 -22.16 33.50 26.09
C VAL A 156 -21.84 34.91 26.64
N PRO A 157 -22.16 35.28 27.90
CA PRO A 157 -21.80 36.58 28.48
C PRO A 157 -20.31 36.94 28.37
N ALA A 158 -19.41 35.96 28.57
CA ALA A 158 -17.96 36.18 28.50
C ALA A 158 -17.46 36.46 27.07
N LEU A 159 -18.21 36.07 26.07
CA LEU A 159 -17.85 36.19 24.65
C LEU A 159 -18.42 37.46 24.01
N LEU A 160 -19.42 38.09 24.63
CA LEU A 160 -20.09 39.27 24.06
C LEU A 160 -19.13 40.46 23.86
N PRO A 161 -19.36 41.27 22.81
CA PRO A 161 -18.53 42.43 22.50
C PRO A 161 -18.40 43.40 23.67
N GLY A 162 -17.15 43.76 24.03
CA GLY A 162 -16.82 44.61 25.16
C GLY A 162 -16.76 46.10 24.81
N SER A 163 -16.30 46.46 23.60
CA SER A 163 -16.15 47.85 23.14
C SER A 163 -17.27 48.29 22.21
N ASN A 164 -17.50 49.61 22.10
CA ASN A 164 -18.47 50.15 21.15
C ASN A 164 -18.09 49.87 19.70
N ALA A 165 -16.82 50.04 19.34
CA ALA A 165 -16.31 49.72 18.01
C ALA A 165 -16.56 48.26 17.65
N GLN A 166 -16.27 47.34 18.58
CA GLN A 166 -16.54 45.90 18.39
C GLN A 166 -18.04 45.63 18.18
N ARG A 167 -18.90 46.19 19.04
CA ARG A 167 -20.37 46.05 18.90
C ARG A 167 -20.85 46.56 17.54
N TYR A 168 -20.35 47.71 17.13
CA TYR A 168 -20.72 48.30 15.85
C TYR A 168 -20.34 47.42 14.67
N LEU A 169 -19.08 46.99 14.63
CA LEU A 169 -18.61 46.13 13.54
C LEU A 169 -19.35 44.80 13.50
N GLN A 170 -19.56 44.18 14.66
CA GLN A 170 -20.28 42.92 14.71
C GLN A 170 -21.76 43.05 14.38
N ALA A 171 -22.39 44.18 14.69
CA ALA A 171 -23.77 44.46 14.28
C ALA A 171 -23.88 44.55 12.75
N HIS A 172 -22.93 45.25 12.10
CA HIS A 172 -23.02 45.56 10.68
C HIS A 172 -22.42 44.46 9.79
N TYR A 173 -21.45 43.66 10.26
CA TYR A 173 -20.71 42.67 9.43
C TYR A 173 -20.83 41.25 9.93
N THR A 174 -20.95 40.99 11.21
CA THR A 174 -20.98 39.62 11.75
C THR A 174 -22.41 39.11 11.92
N ALA A 175 -23.20 39.72 12.79
CA ALA A 175 -24.53 39.24 13.13
C ALA A 175 -25.57 39.45 12.01
N ARG A 176 -25.49 40.58 11.27
CA ARG A 176 -26.38 40.88 10.14
C ARG A 176 -26.29 39.89 9.00
N PHE A 177 -25.12 39.32 8.79
CA PHE A 177 -24.81 38.35 7.69
C PHE A 177 -24.43 36.98 8.24
N ALA A 178 -25.01 36.59 9.38
CA ALA A 178 -24.85 35.26 9.93
C ALA A 178 -25.38 34.22 8.95
N GLY A 179 -24.53 33.27 8.61
CA GLY A 179 -24.85 32.22 7.61
C GLY A 179 -24.51 32.57 6.17
N ASP A 180 -24.19 33.79 5.82
CA ASP A 180 -23.75 34.15 4.47
C ASP A 180 -22.26 33.82 4.28
N ALA A 181 -21.96 33.16 3.17
CA ALA A 181 -20.58 32.78 2.82
C ALA A 181 -19.71 34.00 2.50
N THR A 182 -20.33 35.06 1.92
CA THR A 182 -19.66 36.30 1.54
C THR A 182 -20.23 37.47 2.31
N LYS A 183 -19.36 38.16 3.02
CA LYS A 183 -19.73 39.44 3.69
C LYS A 183 -19.61 40.60 2.71
N PRO A 184 -20.48 41.63 2.78
CA PRO A 184 -20.40 42.74 1.86
C PRO A 184 -19.11 43.55 2.06
N ALA A 185 -18.57 44.06 0.95
CA ALA A 185 -17.44 44.98 1.00
C ALA A 185 -17.80 46.32 1.70
N ASP A 186 -19.06 46.78 1.57
CA ASP A 186 -19.59 47.94 2.26
C ASP A 186 -20.95 47.58 2.85
N ALA A 187 -21.13 47.81 4.16
CA ALA A 187 -22.40 47.60 4.85
C ALA A 187 -23.42 48.74 4.60
N GLY A 188 -23.02 49.79 3.89
CA GLY A 188 -23.85 50.95 3.60
C GLY A 188 -24.14 51.83 4.84
N ASP A 189 -23.25 51.77 5.83
CA ASP A 189 -23.38 52.47 7.10
C ASP A 189 -22.70 53.86 7.14
N GLY A 190 -21.95 54.19 6.07
CA GLY A 190 -21.23 55.43 5.90
C GLY A 190 -20.01 55.62 6.82
N SER A 191 -19.59 54.57 7.53
CA SER A 191 -18.41 54.66 8.41
C SER A 191 -17.10 54.64 7.59
N ALA A 192 -16.08 55.32 8.16
CA ALA A 192 -14.72 55.26 7.56
C ALA A 192 -14.19 53.85 7.52
N TRP A 193 -14.59 52.99 8.48
CA TRP A 193 -14.21 51.57 8.45
C TRP A 193 -14.81 50.82 7.25
N SER A 194 -16.09 51.06 6.94
CA SER A 194 -16.74 50.45 5.77
C SER A 194 -16.13 50.94 4.46
N ALA A 195 -15.76 52.21 4.38
CA ALA A 195 -15.03 52.76 3.22
C ALA A 195 -13.65 52.08 3.03
N ALA A 196 -12.91 51.88 4.13
CA ALA A 196 -11.65 51.15 4.11
C ALA A 196 -11.88 49.68 3.69
N ASN A 197 -12.94 49.04 4.18
CA ASN A 197 -13.27 47.66 3.81
C ASN A 197 -13.61 47.55 2.32
N ALA A 198 -14.40 48.48 1.76
CA ALA A 198 -14.69 48.52 0.33
C ALA A 198 -13.42 48.66 -0.55
N GLN A 199 -12.46 49.44 -0.03
CA GLN A 199 -11.20 49.66 -0.75
C GLN A 199 -10.23 48.52 -0.72
N PHE A 200 -10.08 47.85 0.44
CA PHE A 200 -8.97 46.91 0.66
C PHE A 200 -9.38 45.42 0.76
N ASN A 201 -10.67 45.12 0.99
CA ASN A 201 -11.13 43.75 1.27
C ASN A 201 -10.80 42.78 0.15
N GLU A 202 -10.90 43.20 -1.12
CA GLU A 202 -10.62 42.34 -2.28
C GLU A 202 -9.18 41.83 -2.21
N ALA A 203 -8.20 42.71 -2.00
CA ALA A 203 -6.78 42.31 -1.94
C ALA A 203 -6.47 41.32 -0.81
N PHE A 204 -7.10 41.43 0.35
CA PHE A 204 -6.93 40.51 1.46
C PHE A 204 -7.69 39.21 1.21
N SER A 205 -8.89 39.27 0.64
CA SER A 205 -9.68 38.09 0.28
C SER A 205 -8.96 37.24 -0.75
N GLU A 206 -8.35 37.86 -1.76
CA GLU A 206 -7.54 37.16 -2.78
C GLU A 206 -6.36 36.42 -2.14
N VAL A 207 -5.65 37.01 -1.19
CA VAL A 207 -4.56 36.35 -0.45
C VAL A 207 -5.08 35.14 0.32
N VAL A 208 -6.23 35.26 0.98
CA VAL A 208 -6.85 34.14 1.71
C VAL A 208 -7.26 33.01 0.80
N GLU A 209 -7.96 33.34 -0.30
CA GLU A 209 -8.48 32.34 -1.24
C GLU A 209 -7.37 31.62 -2.02
N LEU A 210 -6.45 32.36 -2.64
CA LEU A 210 -5.36 31.79 -3.44
C LEU A 210 -4.46 30.89 -2.61
N ASN A 211 -4.24 31.26 -1.35
CA ASN A 211 -3.34 30.50 -0.47
C ASN A 211 -4.10 29.53 0.46
N ALA A 212 -5.40 29.45 0.36
CA ALA A 212 -6.24 28.62 1.22
C ALA A 212 -5.96 28.84 2.72
N TYR A 213 -5.82 30.10 3.14
CA TYR A 213 -5.84 30.48 4.54
C TYR A 213 -7.28 30.46 5.08
N ARG A 214 -7.42 30.31 6.38
CA ARG A 214 -8.75 30.37 7.00
C ARG A 214 -9.22 31.81 7.12
N ASP A 215 -8.32 32.75 7.46
CA ASP A 215 -8.60 34.17 7.58
C ASP A 215 -7.29 34.98 7.45
N ALA A 216 -7.44 36.30 7.26
CA ALA A 216 -6.39 37.29 7.41
C ALA A 216 -6.87 38.41 8.31
N LEU A 217 -6.10 38.67 9.36
CA LEU A 217 -6.41 39.68 10.37
C LEU A 217 -5.39 40.82 10.31
N LEU A 218 -5.86 42.07 10.42
CA LEU A 218 -5.01 43.21 10.77
C LEU A 218 -5.23 43.57 12.23
N LEU A 219 -4.13 43.66 12.96
CA LEU A 219 -4.12 44.05 14.37
C LEU A 219 -3.38 45.38 14.53
N ASP A 220 -4.00 46.33 15.26
CA ASP A 220 -3.34 47.58 15.58
C ASP A 220 -2.23 47.40 16.65
N SER A 221 -1.46 48.46 16.95
CA SER A 221 -0.41 48.43 17.97
C SER A 221 -0.91 48.22 19.41
N ARG A 222 -2.23 48.27 19.63
CA ARG A 222 -2.88 48.04 20.92
C ARG A 222 -3.43 46.63 21.06
N GLY A 223 -3.37 45.84 19.98
CA GLY A 223 -3.84 44.44 19.92
C GLY A 223 -5.31 44.30 19.56
N ASN A 224 -5.95 45.32 19.02
CA ASN A 224 -7.30 45.19 18.50
C ASN A 224 -7.28 44.57 17.12
N VAL A 225 -8.17 43.62 16.86
CA VAL A 225 -8.42 43.05 15.53
C VAL A 225 -9.25 44.09 14.75
N VAL A 226 -8.55 44.97 14.05
CA VAL A 226 -9.21 46.08 13.33
C VAL A 226 -9.80 45.65 11.99
N TYR A 227 -9.37 44.48 11.49
CA TYR A 227 -9.90 43.88 10.26
C TYR A 227 -9.79 42.36 10.30
N SER A 228 -10.73 41.67 9.69
CA SER A 228 -10.75 40.23 9.38
C SER A 228 -11.40 40.06 8.02
N VAL A 229 -10.91 39.17 7.19
CA VAL A 229 -11.55 38.79 5.90
C VAL A 229 -12.93 38.19 6.16
N ASN A 230 -13.00 37.25 7.09
CA ASN A 230 -14.23 36.53 7.42
C ASN A 230 -15.22 37.35 8.25
N LYS A 231 -14.76 38.46 8.87
CA LYS A 231 -15.59 39.28 9.75
C LYS A 231 -16.35 38.44 10.78
N GLY A 232 -15.57 37.54 11.43
CA GLY A 232 -16.06 36.61 12.44
C GLY A 232 -16.33 37.28 13.79
N VAL A 233 -16.56 36.45 14.82
CA VAL A 233 -16.79 36.91 16.20
C VAL A 233 -15.53 37.52 16.85
N ASP A 234 -14.37 37.33 16.24
CA ASP A 234 -13.09 37.94 16.64
C ASP A 234 -12.91 39.37 16.11
N LEU A 235 -13.68 39.80 15.12
CA LEU A 235 -13.61 41.18 14.60
C LEU A 235 -13.88 42.19 15.69
N GLY A 236 -12.95 43.11 15.86
CA GLY A 236 -13.01 44.17 16.88
C GLY A 236 -12.62 43.71 18.29
N THR A 237 -12.28 42.44 18.51
CA THR A 237 -11.77 41.97 19.81
C THR A 237 -10.34 42.42 20.03
N ASN A 238 -9.90 42.38 21.28
CA ASN A 238 -8.51 42.67 21.62
C ASN A 238 -7.80 41.36 22.00
N VAL A 239 -6.72 41.04 21.31
CA VAL A 239 -5.96 39.76 21.53
C VAL A 239 -5.23 39.71 22.87
N LEU A 240 -5.04 40.86 23.55
CA LEU A 240 -4.37 40.93 24.85
C LEU A 240 -5.33 40.79 26.03
N THR A 241 -6.56 41.34 25.90
CA THR A 241 -7.52 41.50 26.99
C THR A 241 -8.90 40.91 26.71
N GLY A 242 -9.18 40.59 25.42
CA GLY A 242 -10.48 40.09 24.99
C GLY A 242 -10.73 38.61 25.33
N PRO A 243 -11.87 38.08 24.89
CA PRO A 243 -12.29 36.72 25.22
C PRO A 243 -11.35 35.65 24.66
N TYR A 244 -10.65 35.93 23.57
CA TYR A 244 -9.75 34.98 22.88
C TYR A 244 -8.26 35.19 23.21
N ARG A 245 -7.94 35.86 24.32
CA ARG A 245 -6.58 36.20 24.75
C ARG A 245 -5.70 34.97 25.07
N GLU A 246 -6.30 33.81 25.31
CA GLU A 246 -5.55 32.58 25.58
C GLU A 246 -5.16 31.82 24.29
N SER A 247 -5.46 32.40 23.12
CA SER A 247 -5.08 31.78 21.83
C SER A 247 -3.61 32.07 21.47
N GLY A 248 -3.04 31.24 20.61
CA GLY A 248 -1.69 31.41 20.05
C GLY A 248 -1.50 32.73 19.29
N LEU A 249 -2.60 33.36 18.84
CA LEU A 249 -2.56 34.70 18.22
C LEU A 249 -1.98 35.76 19.14
N ARG A 250 -2.27 35.70 20.46
CA ARG A 250 -1.68 36.63 21.44
C ARG A 250 -0.15 36.55 21.47
N GLU A 251 0.37 35.36 21.52
CA GLU A 251 1.82 35.14 21.54
C GLU A 251 2.45 35.60 20.23
N ALA A 252 1.90 35.16 19.09
CA ALA A 252 2.31 35.57 17.77
C ALA A 252 2.33 37.10 17.60
N TYR A 253 1.26 37.76 18.01
CA TYR A 253 1.16 39.21 17.97
C TYR A 253 2.28 39.89 18.79
N ARG A 254 2.52 39.41 20.02
CA ARG A 254 3.61 39.96 20.87
C ARG A 254 4.99 39.77 20.26
N LYS A 255 5.23 38.62 19.69
CA LYS A 255 6.51 38.31 18.99
C LYS A 255 6.71 39.23 17.78
N ALA A 256 5.67 39.41 16.96
CA ALA A 256 5.74 40.26 15.79
C ALA A 256 5.91 41.75 16.17
N LEU A 257 5.11 42.23 17.11
CA LEU A 257 5.20 43.62 17.54
C LEU A 257 6.54 43.95 18.21
N GLY A 258 7.09 43.00 18.98
CA GLY A 258 8.37 43.13 19.68
C GLY A 258 9.60 43.01 18.79
N ALA A 259 9.47 42.45 17.58
CA ALA A 259 10.59 42.25 16.67
C ALA A 259 11.18 43.52 16.07
N ASN A 260 10.41 44.60 16.04
CA ASN A 260 10.81 45.94 15.58
C ASN A 260 11.41 45.96 14.15
N ALA A 261 11.05 44.97 13.30
CA ALA A 261 11.55 44.79 11.95
C ALA A 261 10.38 44.40 11.04
N VAL A 262 10.15 45.15 9.97
CA VAL A 262 9.00 45.01 9.06
C VAL A 262 9.05 43.71 8.23
N ASN A 263 10.19 43.06 8.16
CA ASN A 263 10.38 41.77 7.44
C ASN A 263 10.44 40.56 8.37
N PHE A 264 10.08 40.73 9.62
CA PHE A 264 10.03 39.64 10.60
C PHE A 264 8.79 38.77 10.34
N VAL A 265 8.97 37.44 10.36
CA VAL A 265 7.88 36.48 10.34
C VAL A 265 8.01 35.57 11.54
N TRP A 266 6.88 35.27 12.15
CA TRP A 266 6.80 34.26 13.20
C TRP A 266 5.65 33.31 12.94
N ILE A 267 5.87 32.03 13.24
CA ILE A 267 4.90 30.97 13.02
C ILE A 267 4.63 30.27 14.34
N THR A 268 3.36 30.15 14.74
CA THR A 268 2.98 29.40 15.95
C THR A 268 2.72 27.94 15.64
N ASP A 269 2.67 27.12 16.68
CA ASP A 269 2.10 25.77 16.58
C ASP A 269 0.58 25.84 16.42
N PHE A 270 -0.02 24.72 15.99
CA PHE A 270 -1.47 24.59 15.93
C PHE A 270 -2.09 24.67 17.34
N GLN A 271 -3.13 25.45 17.44
CA GLN A 271 -3.99 25.53 18.61
C GLN A 271 -5.45 25.62 18.18
N GLN A 272 -6.35 25.18 19.03
CA GLN A 272 -7.77 25.37 18.79
C GLN A 272 -8.08 26.87 18.84
N TYR A 273 -8.75 27.33 17.78
CA TYR A 273 -9.16 28.72 17.68
C TYR A 273 -10.67 28.85 17.77
N GLN A 274 -11.15 29.27 18.94
CA GLN A 274 -12.58 29.31 19.24
C GLN A 274 -13.41 30.08 18.21
N PRO A 275 -12.96 31.28 17.71
CA PRO A 275 -13.71 32.00 16.68
C PRO A 275 -13.89 31.23 15.37
N ALA A 276 -13.00 30.28 15.07
CA ALA A 276 -13.11 29.36 13.95
C ALA A 276 -13.75 28.01 14.35
N LEU A 277 -14.59 27.99 15.38
CA LEU A 277 -15.28 26.82 15.92
C LEU A 277 -14.28 25.70 16.34
N ASP A 278 -13.24 26.10 17.04
CA ASP A 278 -12.15 25.25 17.54
C ASP A 278 -11.40 24.49 16.44
N GLU A 279 -11.42 25.01 15.21
CA GLU A 279 -10.55 24.51 14.16
C GLU A 279 -9.08 24.68 14.57
N PRO A 280 -8.21 23.68 14.37
CA PRO A 280 -6.78 23.83 14.61
C PRO A 280 -6.17 24.86 13.67
N ILE A 281 -5.72 25.97 14.21
CA ILE A 281 -5.12 27.10 13.49
C ILE A 281 -3.69 27.33 13.97
N ALA A 282 -2.77 27.49 13.04
CA ALA A 282 -1.45 28.07 13.28
C ALA A 282 -1.44 29.50 12.73
N TRP A 283 -0.76 30.40 13.43
CA TRP A 283 -0.71 31.79 13.02
C TRP A 283 0.64 32.09 12.36
N LEU A 284 0.58 32.68 11.18
CA LEU A 284 1.72 33.29 10.52
C LEU A 284 1.57 34.79 10.67
N VAL A 285 2.49 35.43 11.35
CA VAL A 285 2.41 36.85 11.65
C VAL A 285 3.62 37.61 11.14
N SER A 286 3.38 38.82 10.67
CA SER A 286 4.40 39.76 10.27
C SER A 286 4.03 41.17 10.71
N PRO A 287 5.02 41.98 11.18
CA PRO A 287 4.77 43.40 11.45
C PRO A 287 4.40 44.15 10.18
N VAL A 288 3.48 45.08 10.32
CA VAL A 288 3.11 46.02 9.26
C VAL A 288 3.43 47.43 9.73
N GLY A 289 4.04 48.19 8.86
CA GLY A 289 4.38 49.56 9.20
C GLY A 289 5.04 50.35 8.08
N THR A 290 5.41 51.58 8.34
CA THR A 290 6.02 52.51 7.38
C THR A 290 7.33 53.07 7.91
N ASN A 291 8.31 53.27 7.01
CA ASN A 291 9.58 53.90 7.36
C ASN A 291 10.34 53.23 8.53
N GLY A 292 10.23 51.91 8.65
CA GLY A 292 10.88 51.16 9.72
C GLY A 292 10.17 51.19 11.07
N THR A 293 9.01 51.86 11.17
CA THR A 293 8.19 51.88 12.38
C THR A 293 7.08 50.85 12.26
N VAL A 294 6.99 49.94 13.23
CA VAL A 294 5.91 48.95 13.30
C VAL A 294 4.64 49.63 13.82
N GLU A 295 3.58 49.58 13.04
CA GLU A 295 2.29 50.21 13.35
C GLU A 295 1.22 49.19 13.76
N GLY A 296 1.45 47.92 13.43
CA GLY A 296 0.59 46.81 13.81
C GLY A 296 1.10 45.50 13.21
N VAL A 297 0.22 44.53 13.13
CA VAL A 297 0.58 43.13 12.71
C VAL A 297 -0.45 42.62 11.71
N LEU A 298 0.03 42.00 10.67
CA LEU A 298 -0.77 41.12 9.79
C LEU A 298 -0.64 39.69 10.32
N ALA A 299 -1.77 39.03 10.52
CA ALA A 299 -1.84 37.63 10.95
C ALA A 299 -2.67 36.83 9.95
N LEU A 300 -2.06 35.78 9.40
CA LEU A 300 -2.71 34.83 8.52
C LEU A 300 -3.01 33.53 9.29
N ALA A 301 -4.27 33.11 9.23
CA ALA A 301 -4.76 31.90 9.89
C ALA A 301 -4.54 30.69 9.00
N LEU A 302 -3.55 29.87 9.32
CA LEU A 302 -3.25 28.61 8.61
C LEU A 302 -4.09 27.47 9.19
N PRO A 303 -5.06 26.91 8.46
CA PRO A 303 -5.80 25.75 8.91
C PRO A 303 -4.94 24.47 8.79
N SER A 304 -5.11 23.54 9.71
CA SER A 304 -4.40 22.24 9.69
C SER A 304 -4.67 21.44 8.42
N ALA A 305 -5.83 21.62 7.83
CA ALA A 305 -6.22 20.97 6.58
C ALA A 305 -5.22 21.23 5.42
N LYS A 306 -4.54 22.39 5.40
CA LYS A 306 -3.53 22.69 4.37
C LYS A 306 -2.28 21.82 4.51
N ILE A 307 -1.83 21.58 5.74
CA ILE A 307 -0.73 20.67 6.05
C ILE A 307 -1.18 19.23 5.83
N SER A 308 -2.37 18.88 6.29
CA SER A 308 -2.93 17.53 6.12
C SER A 308 -3.02 17.12 4.64
N ARG A 309 -3.39 18.03 3.74
CA ARG A 309 -3.40 17.74 2.28
C ARG A 309 -2.03 17.32 1.77
N ILE A 310 -0.95 17.97 2.19
CA ILE A 310 0.41 17.57 1.82
C ILE A 310 0.70 16.19 2.40
N MET A 311 0.51 16.01 3.70
CA MET A 311 0.86 14.76 4.40
C MET A 311 0.06 13.56 3.89
N THR A 312 -1.14 13.79 3.38
CA THR A 312 -2.03 12.76 2.83
C THR A 312 -2.02 12.71 1.30
N ALA A 313 -1.10 13.42 0.65
CA ALA A 313 -1.03 13.51 -0.83
C ALA A 313 -2.40 13.84 -1.46
N ASP A 314 -3.14 14.79 -0.90
CA ASP A 314 -4.51 15.15 -1.31
C ASP A 314 -5.50 13.97 -1.31
N ARG A 315 -5.26 12.93 -0.51
CA ARG A 315 -5.98 11.65 -0.43
C ARG A 315 -5.81 10.76 -1.68
N ASP A 316 -4.84 11.07 -2.51
CA ASP A 316 -4.48 10.23 -3.67
C ASP A 316 -3.26 9.35 -3.33
N TRP A 317 -3.48 8.46 -2.37
CA TRP A 317 -2.45 7.56 -1.83
C TRP A 317 -1.87 6.63 -2.91
N GLU A 318 -2.72 6.22 -3.85
CA GLU A 318 -2.35 5.28 -4.90
C GLU A 318 -1.41 5.94 -5.92
N ALA A 319 -1.76 7.14 -6.42
CA ALA A 319 -0.89 7.90 -7.32
C ALA A 319 0.42 8.32 -6.64
N ALA A 320 0.38 8.57 -5.32
CA ALA A 320 1.57 8.86 -4.53
C ALA A 320 2.43 7.61 -4.24
N GLY A 321 1.99 6.42 -4.63
CA GLY A 321 2.72 5.17 -4.39
C GLY A 321 2.77 4.74 -2.93
N LEU A 322 1.84 5.21 -2.12
CA LEU A 322 1.84 4.96 -0.67
C LEU A 322 1.22 3.59 -0.28
N GLY A 323 0.71 2.81 -1.25
CA GLY A 323 0.08 1.52 -0.94
C GLY A 323 -1.15 1.66 -0.04
N HIS A 324 -1.50 0.58 0.68
CA HIS A 324 -2.75 0.55 1.45
C HIS A 324 -2.59 1.02 2.91
N THR A 325 -1.44 0.79 3.54
CA THR A 325 -1.23 1.08 4.96
C THR A 325 -0.12 2.11 5.21
N THR A 326 0.54 2.60 4.16
CA THR A 326 1.56 3.64 4.34
C THR A 326 0.90 4.95 4.68
N GLU A 327 1.30 5.52 5.79
CA GLU A 327 0.86 6.82 6.27
C GLU A 327 2.04 7.75 6.50
N THR A 328 1.86 9.03 6.23
CA THR A 328 2.79 10.07 6.66
C THR A 328 2.05 11.08 7.50
N TYR A 329 2.61 11.42 8.66
CA TYR A 329 2.03 12.40 9.56
C TYR A 329 3.09 13.21 10.29
N LEU A 330 2.66 14.35 10.82
CA LEU A 330 3.44 15.21 11.69
C LEU A 330 2.99 15.02 13.13
N ALA A 331 3.92 15.13 14.06
CA ALA A 331 3.65 15.13 15.50
C ALA A 331 4.37 16.29 16.20
N GLY A 332 3.73 16.85 17.19
CA GLY A 332 4.29 17.91 18.04
C GLY A 332 5.05 17.37 19.25
N PRO A 333 5.68 18.26 20.03
CA PRO A 333 6.43 17.90 21.25
C PRO A 333 5.53 17.37 22.38
N ASP A 334 4.23 17.53 22.26
CA ASP A 334 3.17 17.06 23.16
C ASP A 334 2.64 15.67 22.79
N ASP A 335 3.32 14.98 21.87
CA ASP A 335 2.92 13.70 21.32
C ASP A 335 1.53 13.68 20.65
N LEU A 336 1.04 14.85 20.20
CA LEU A 336 -0.19 14.95 19.42
C LEU A 336 0.10 15.14 17.92
N MET A 337 -0.76 14.61 17.07
CA MET A 337 -0.69 14.81 15.63
C MET A 337 -0.74 16.30 15.24
N ARG A 338 -0.03 16.66 14.17
CA ARG A 338 -0.06 17.99 13.52
C ARG A 338 -0.58 17.93 12.09
N SER A 339 -1.01 16.77 11.67
CA SER A 339 -1.74 16.51 10.42
C SER A 339 -2.80 15.43 10.66
N ASP A 340 -3.76 15.33 9.77
CA ASP A 340 -4.79 14.30 9.92
C ASP A 340 -4.29 12.90 9.63
N SER A 341 -4.84 11.95 10.38
CA SER A 341 -4.65 10.53 10.19
C SER A 341 -5.25 10.06 8.86
N ARG A 342 -4.51 9.24 8.12
CA ARG A 342 -5.01 8.59 6.92
C ARG A 342 -6.25 7.74 7.22
N MET A 343 -6.18 6.89 8.23
CA MET A 343 -7.28 6.01 8.61
C MET A 343 -8.53 6.78 8.99
N PHE A 344 -8.37 7.90 9.71
CA PHE A 344 -9.48 8.80 10.03
C PHE A 344 -10.16 9.36 8.77
N LEU A 345 -9.38 9.68 7.73
CA LEU A 345 -9.89 10.25 6.49
C LEU A 345 -10.50 9.21 5.54
N GLU A 346 -9.99 7.97 5.55
CA GLU A 346 -10.47 6.87 4.70
C GLU A 346 -11.68 6.15 5.29
N ASP A 347 -11.60 5.81 6.58
CA ASP A 347 -12.65 5.05 7.30
C ASP A 347 -12.72 5.51 8.78
N PRO A 348 -13.51 6.55 9.07
CA PRO A 348 -13.68 7.07 10.43
C PRO A 348 -14.22 6.04 11.43
N ASP A 349 -15.05 5.09 10.97
CA ASP A 349 -15.59 4.04 11.83
C ASP A 349 -14.54 3.00 12.19
N ARG A 350 -13.68 2.66 11.25
CA ARG A 350 -12.53 1.79 11.49
C ARG A 350 -11.52 2.47 12.40
N TYR A 351 -11.19 3.74 12.14
CA TYR A 351 -10.35 4.55 13.02
C TYR A 351 -10.87 4.51 14.47
N ARG A 352 -12.18 4.74 14.66
CA ARG A 352 -12.80 4.69 15.99
C ARG A 352 -12.54 3.37 16.70
N ARG A 353 -12.81 2.26 16.02
CA ARG A 353 -12.66 0.92 16.61
C ARG A 353 -11.20 0.62 16.97
N GLU A 354 -10.30 0.89 16.05
CA GLU A 354 -8.87 0.53 16.20
C GLU A 354 -8.17 1.45 17.19
N ALA A 355 -8.39 2.76 17.15
CA ALA A 355 -7.79 3.71 18.08
C ALA A 355 -8.22 3.46 19.53
N VAL A 356 -9.50 3.16 19.77
CA VAL A 356 -9.99 2.80 21.13
C VAL A 356 -9.38 1.48 21.56
N ALA A 357 -9.31 0.47 20.70
CA ALA A 357 -8.69 -0.80 21.00
C ALA A 357 -7.18 -0.68 21.31
N ALA A 358 -6.50 0.28 20.68
CA ALA A 358 -5.09 0.62 20.93
C ALA A 358 -4.86 1.42 22.22
N GLY A 359 -5.92 1.89 22.89
CA GLY A 359 -5.83 2.60 24.17
C GLY A 359 -6.10 4.10 24.11
N THR A 360 -6.45 4.67 22.95
CA THR A 360 -6.95 6.05 22.89
C THR A 360 -8.33 6.11 23.55
N SER A 361 -8.55 7.12 24.43
CA SER A 361 -9.83 7.24 25.13
C SER A 361 -10.99 7.46 24.15
N GLU A 362 -12.16 6.88 24.43
CA GLU A 362 -13.36 7.11 23.61
C GLU A 362 -13.70 8.60 23.49
N SER A 363 -13.51 9.37 24.56
CA SER A 363 -13.76 10.81 24.56
C SER A 363 -12.83 11.57 23.58
N THR A 364 -11.57 11.15 23.47
CA THR A 364 -10.61 11.72 22.49
C THR A 364 -11.02 11.40 21.07
N VAL A 365 -11.37 10.14 20.81
CA VAL A 365 -11.83 9.71 19.48
C VAL A 365 -13.12 10.40 19.09
N ASP A 366 -14.09 10.49 20.01
CA ASP A 366 -15.35 11.21 19.77
C ASP A 366 -15.11 12.71 19.52
N ARG A 367 -14.13 13.30 20.20
CA ARG A 367 -13.72 14.68 19.95
C ARG A 367 -13.15 14.85 18.54
N ALA A 368 -12.25 13.98 18.12
CA ALA A 368 -11.71 14.00 16.76
C ALA A 368 -12.82 13.90 15.69
N LEU A 369 -13.77 12.98 15.89
CA LEU A 369 -14.91 12.80 14.98
C LEU A 369 -15.83 14.03 14.92
N ARG A 370 -16.11 14.68 16.07
CA ARG A 370 -16.92 15.90 16.09
C ARG A 370 -16.20 17.09 15.46
N LEU A 371 -14.91 17.26 15.75
CA LEU A 371 -14.09 18.32 15.16
C LEU A 371 -13.81 18.09 13.68
N GLY A 372 -13.91 16.84 13.20
CA GLY A 372 -13.59 16.46 11.83
C GLY A 372 -12.09 16.46 11.53
N THR A 373 -11.24 16.28 12.55
CA THR A 373 -9.77 16.28 12.43
C THR A 373 -9.11 15.54 13.58
N THR A 374 -7.98 14.91 13.31
CA THR A 374 -7.11 14.30 14.33
C THR A 374 -5.98 15.23 14.77
N THR A 375 -5.79 16.35 14.07
CA THR A 375 -4.76 17.36 14.40
C THR A 375 -4.97 17.91 15.80
N ILE A 376 -3.92 17.89 16.63
CA ILE A 376 -3.89 18.30 18.06
C ILE A 376 -4.92 17.55 18.94
N VAL A 377 -5.45 16.42 18.47
CA VAL A 377 -6.43 15.62 19.21
C VAL A 377 -5.91 14.19 19.38
N GLN A 378 -5.44 13.55 18.31
CA GLN A 378 -4.97 12.16 18.36
C GLN A 378 -3.59 12.08 18.99
N PRO A 379 -3.43 11.38 20.12
CA PRO A 379 -2.11 11.10 20.65
C PRO A 379 -1.42 10.04 19.79
N VAL A 380 -0.14 10.26 19.56
CA VAL A 380 0.76 9.35 18.88
C VAL A 380 1.98 9.10 19.76
N GLY A 381 2.64 7.99 19.58
CA GLY A 381 3.75 7.64 20.45
C GLY A 381 4.70 6.67 19.77
N GLY A 382 5.58 6.14 20.59
CA GLY A 382 6.51 5.12 20.14
C GLY A 382 7.96 5.59 20.06
N PRO A 383 8.88 4.62 19.96
CA PRO A 383 10.31 4.90 20.04
C PRO A 383 10.84 5.74 18.87
N GLY A 384 10.16 5.69 17.70
CA GLY A 384 10.50 6.52 16.53
C GLY A 384 10.25 8.00 16.78
N LEU A 385 9.07 8.34 17.31
CA LEU A 385 8.72 9.72 17.65
C LEU A 385 9.67 10.29 18.71
N GLN A 386 9.91 9.52 19.77
CA GLN A 386 10.84 9.93 20.83
C GLN A 386 12.28 10.12 20.32
N ALA A 387 12.72 9.33 19.35
CA ALA A 387 14.02 9.51 18.72
C ALA A 387 14.04 10.79 17.87
N ALA A 388 12.97 11.07 17.12
CA ALA A 388 12.84 12.31 16.35
C ALA A 388 12.83 13.55 17.27
N HIS A 389 12.15 13.51 18.41
CA HIS A 389 12.17 14.59 19.41
C HIS A 389 13.59 14.86 19.97
N ARG A 390 14.44 13.83 20.02
CA ARG A 390 15.85 14.01 20.38
C ARG A 390 16.74 14.49 19.22
N GLY A 391 16.14 14.90 18.10
CA GLY A 391 16.84 15.35 16.91
C GLY A 391 17.44 14.23 16.05
N GLN A 392 17.07 12.97 16.27
CA GLN A 392 17.58 11.83 15.55
C GLN A 392 16.75 11.57 14.28
N THR A 393 17.44 11.13 13.23
CA THR A 393 16.82 10.69 11.98
C THR A 393 17.14 9.21 11.77
N GLY A 394 16.15 8.39 11.46
CA GLY A 394 16.38 6.96 11.28
C GLY A 394 15.15 6.19 10.84
N THR A 395 15.25 4.87 11.01
CA THR A 395 14.17 3.92 10.76
C THR A 395 14.11 2.90 11.88
N LEU A 396 12.91 2.42 12.21
CA LEU A 396 12.65 1.37 13.18
C LEU A 396 11.74 0.30 12.58
N THR A 397 12.00 -0.95 12.90
CA THR A 397 11.27 -2.11 12.34
C THR A 397 10.35 -2.81 13.35
N ALA A 398 10.17 -2.26 14.54
CA ALA A 398 9.46 -2.90 15.64
C ALA A 398 8.78 -1.87 16.54
N GLY A 399 7.90 -1.03 15.97
CA GLY A 399 6.99 -0.17 16.69
C GLY A 399 5.55 -0.65 16.61
N TYR A 400 4.68 -0.04 17.40
CA TYR A 400 3.23 -0.10 17.23
C TYR A 400 2.75 1.31 16.94
N ASP A 401 1.83 1.43 15.98
CA ASP A 401 1.18 2.68 15.65
C ASP A 401 0.11 3.05 16.69
N TYR A 402 -0.52 4.21 16.48
CA TYR A 402 -1.61 4.69 17.34
C TYR A 402 -2.93 3.89 17.19
N LEU A 403 -2.98 2.93 16.23
CA LEU A 403 -4.08 1.97 16.01
C LEU A 403 -3.76 0.58 16.58
N GLY A 404 -2.56 0.39 17.15
CA GLY A 404 -2.12 -0.87 17.73
C GLY A 404 -1.52 -1.86 16.74
N ASN A 405 -1.32 -1.47 15.48
CA ASN A 405 -0.71 -2.31 14.46
C ASN A 405 0.82 -2.26 14.55
N ARG A 406 1.45 -3.40 14.31
CA ARG A 406 2.91 -3.44 14.23
C ARG A 406 3.37 -2.74 12.94
N GLU A 407 4.31 -1.81 13.07
CA GLU A 407 4.73 -0.96 11.96
C GLU A 407 6.24 -0.93 11.72
N LEU A 408 6.59 -0.54 10.49
CA LEU A 408 7.88 -0.03 10.08
C LEU A 408 7.79 1.50 10.04
N THR A 409 8.70 2.19 10.73
CA THR A 409 8.66 3.65 10.90
C THR A 409 9.93 4.28 10.40
N ALA A 410 9.83 5.30 9.54
CA ALA A 410 10.91 6.22 9.21
C ALA A 410 10.59 7.58 9.85
N TYR A 411 11.52 8.12 10.64
CA TYR A 411 11.30 9.31 11.43
C TYR A 411 12.43 10.34 11.25
N ALA A 412 12.10 11.61 11.41
CA ALA A 412 13.06 12.72 11.45
C ALA A 412 12.46 13.90 12.19
N PRO A 413 13.29 14.78 12.78
CA PRO A 413 12.84 16.10 13.19
C PRO A 413 12.50 16.94 11.97
N LEU A 414 11.51 17.83 12.12
CA LEU A 414 11.15 18.85 11.14
C LEU A 414 11.44 20.22 11.70
N THR A 415 12.38 20.91 11.10
CA THR A 415 12.71 22.29 11.44
C THR A 415 12.00 23.25 10.49
N VAL A 416 11.21 24.14 11.03
CA VAL A 416 10.53 25.20 10.27
C VAL A 416 11.25 26.53 10.58
N PRO A 417 11.80 27.20 9.56
CA PRO A 417 12.44 28.51 9.76
C PRO A 417 11.48 29.52 10.38
N ASN A 418 12.01 30.47 11.14
CA ASN A 418 11.24 31.54 11.76
C ASN A 418 10.15 31.06 12.73
N SER A 419 10.38 29.96 13.41
CA SER A 419 9.46 29.38 14.39
C SER A 419 10.22 28.66 15.50
N ASP A 420 9.55 28.45 16.63
CA ASP A 420 10.00 27.55 17.71
C ASP A 420 9.33 26.15 17.56
N LEU A 421 8.84 25.82 16.37
CA LEU A 421 8.15 24.55 16.12
C LEU A 421 9.12 23.37 16.24
N GLN A 422 8.80 22.49 17.16
CA GLN A 422 9.53 21.25 17.40
C GLN A 422 8.70 20.05 16.88
N TRP A 423 8.47 20.04 15.59
CA TRP A 423 7.70 18.98 14.98
C TRP A 423 8.60 17.82 14.56
N SER A 424 8.01 16.65 14.54
CA SER A 424 8.60 15.45 13.99
C SER A 424 7.75 14.96 12.83
N ILE A 425 8.42 14.46 11.79
CA ILE A 425 7.78 13.82 10.66
C ILE A 425 8.01 12.33 10.72
N LEU A 426 6.93 11.57 10.58
CA LEU A 426 6.94 10.13 10.54
C LEU A 426 6.32 9.65 9.24
N ALA A 427 6.92 8.60 8.69
CA ALA A 427 6.33 7.80 7.63
C ALA A 427 6.26 6.37 8.15
N THR A 428 5.09 5.80 8.18
CA THR A 428 4.83 4.48 8.76
C THR A 428 4.17 3.56 7.75
N ARG A 429 4.36 2.26 7.93
CA ARG A 429 3.69 1.24 7.14
C ARG A 429 3.52 -0.01 7.98
N GLU A 430 2.35 -0.63 7.94
CA GLU A 430 2.13 -1.89 8.63
C GLU A 430 3.15 -2.94 8.21
N TYR A 431 3.65 -3.66 9.21
CA TYR A 431 4.64 -4.72 9.03
C TYR A 431 4.17 -5.79 8.05
N SER A 432 2.90 -6.14 8.09
CA SER A 432 2.27 -7.13 7.22
C SER A 432 2.37 -6.74 5.75
N GLU A 433 2.09 -5.49 5.41
CA GLU A 433 2.19 -4.98 4.05
C GLU A 433 3.65 -4.74 3.64
N ALA A 434 4.46 -4.13 4.52
CA ALA A 434 5.87 -3.84 4.25
C ALA A 434 6.67 -5.09 3.88
N TYR A 435 6.34 -6.23 4.51
CA TYR A 435 7.02 -7.51 4.28
C TYR A 435 6.21 -8.51 3.46
N SER A 436 5.08 -8.12 2.91
CA SER A 436 4.27 -8.98 2.03
C SER A 436 5.06 -9.52 0.84
N ALA A 437 5.87 -8.67 0.21
CA ALA A 437 6.77 -9.06 -0.87
C ALA A 437 7.84 -10.06 -0.40
N VAL A 438 8.36 -9.91 0.83
CA VAL A 438 9.34 -10.83 1.42
C VAL A 438 8.71 -12.21 1.64
N THR A 439 7.51 -12.26 2.21
CA THR A 439 6.80 -13.51 2.47
C THR A 439 6.41 -14.21 1.18
N ALA A 440 5.92 -13.45 0.18
CA ALA A 440 5.61 -13.97 -1.14
C ALA A 440 6.87 -14.50 -1.85
N PHE A 441 7.98 -13.76 -1.80
CA PHE A 441 9.26 -14.18 -2.34
C PHE A 441 9.76 -15.45 -1.65
N SER A 442 9.79 -15.48 -0.32
CA SER A 442 10.24 -16.63 0.46
C SER A 442 9.42 -17.89 0.13
N ARG A 443 8.10 -17.75 0.05
CA ARG A 443 7.21 -18.84 -0.34
C ARG A 443 7.51 -19.36 -1.74
N ARG A 444 7.76 -18.47 -2.70
CA ARG A 444 8.12 -18.86 -4.08
C ARG A 444 9.45 -19.59 -4.15
N VAL A 445 10.47 -19.06 -3.46
CA VAL A 445 11.80 -19.70 -3.41
C VAL A 445 11.71 -21.06 -2.75
N VAL A 446 11.00 -21.22 -1.65
CA VAL A 446 10.80 -22.50 -0.97
C VAL A 446 10.07 -23.48 -1.89
N LEU A 447 9.00 -23.06 -2.56
CA LEU A 447 8.28 -23.92 -3.51
C LEU A 447 9.16 -24.33 -4.70
N ALA A 448 9.88 -23.35 -5.28
CA ALA A 448 10.80 -23.63 -6.39
C ALA A 448 11.92 -24.58 -5.97
N THR A 449 12.56 -24.34 -4.84
CA THR A 449 13.62 -25.18 -4.28
C THR A 449 13.09 -26.60 -4.04
N THR A 450 11.90 -26.73 -3.45
CA THR A 450 11.26 -28.02 -3.19
C THR A 450 10.96 -28.75 -4.49
N ALA A 451 10.43 -28.06 -5.51
CA ALA A 451 10.16 -28.64 -6.82
C ALA A 451 11.44 -29.11 -7.51
N VAL A 452 12.52 -28.32 -7.43
CA VAL A 452 13.83 -28.71 -7.98
C VAL A 452 14.41 -29.93 -7.25
N ILE A 453 14.35 -29.94 -5.90
CA ILE A 453 14.79 -31.09 -5.11
C ILE A 453 13.98 -32.35 -5.50
N PHE A 454 12.66 -32.20 -5.63
CA PHE A 454 11.80 -33.31 -6.06
C PHE A 454 12.19 -33.83 -7.47
N ALA A 455 12.39 -32.89 -8.40
CA ALA A 455 12.85 -33.25 -9.76
C ALA A 455 14.21 -33.95 -9.75
N ILE A 456 15.17 -33.49 -8.94
CA ILE A 456 16.46 -34.12 -8.75
C ILE A 456 16.30 -35.54 -8.19
N CYS A 457 15.44 -35.74 -7.20
CA CYS A 457 15.17 -37.04 -6.62
C CYS A 457 14.58 -38.01 -7.66
N VAL A 458 13.61 -37.52 -8.45
CA VAL A 458 13.03 -38.33 -9.55
C VAL A 458 14.09 -38.64 -10.60
N LEU A 459 14.86 -37.63 -11.02
CA LEU A 459 15.92 -37.80 -12.00
C LEU A 459 17.02 -38.78 -11.53
N ALA A 460 17.46 -38.64 -10.28
CA ALA A 460 18.43 -39.55 -9.66
C ALA A 460 17.90 -40.98 -9.63
N MET A 461 16.62 -41.21 -9.33
CA MET A 461 15.99 -42.53 -9.37
C MET A 461 15.94 -43.09 -10.80
N VAL A 462 15.61 -42.24 -11.78
CA VAL A 462 15.59 -42.62 -13.19
C VAL A 462 17.00 -42.99 -13.67
N PHE A 463 17.97 -42.10 -13.40
CA PHE A 463 19.39 -42.35 -13.74
C PHE A 463 19.93 -43.64 -13.08
N ALA A 464 19.66 -43.82 -11.79
CA ALA A 464 20.05 -45.00 -11.07
C ALA A 464 19.43 -46.30 -11.68
N ARG A 465 18.16 -46.19 -12.16
CA ARG A 465 17.51 -47.31 -12.86
C ARG A 465 18.10 -47.54 -14.24
N LEU A 466 18.39 -46.46 -14.98
CA LEU A 466 18.93 -46.53 -16.33
C LEU A 466 20.36 -47.11 -16.34
N LEU A 467 21.25 -46.59 -15.47
CA LEU A 467 22.65 -47.00 -15.41
C LEU A 467 22.85 -48.40 -14.82
N LEU A 468 22.00 -48.82 -13.89
CA LEU A 468 22.21 -50.08 -13.18
C LEU A 468 21.36 -51.24 -13.72
N ARG A 469 20.30 -50.96 -14.49
CA ARG A 469 19.56 -52.00 -15.19
C ARG A 469 20.44 -52.81 -16.15
N PRO A 470 21.29 -52.17 -16.98
CA PRO A 470 22.20 -52.94 -17.84
C PRO A 470 23.18 -53.82 -17.05
N ILE A 471 23.81 -53.26 -16.02
CA ILE A 471 24.79 -53.98 -15.19
C ILE A 471 24.13 -55.18 -14.49
N ARG A 472 22.92 -55.00 -13.96
CA ARG A 472 22.17 -56.09 -13.32
C ARG A 472 21.77 -57.19 -14.31
N ARG A 473 21.40 -56.80 -15.53
CA ARG A 473 21.09 -57.71 -16.60
C ARG A 473 22.33 -58.52 -17.04
N LEU A 474 23.49 -57.86 -17.12
CA LEU A 474 24.77 -58.55 -17.38
C LEU A 474 25.11 -59.56 -16.26
N GLN A 475 24.87 -59.14 -14.98
CA GLN A 475 25.07 -60.02 -13.83
C GLN A 475 24.14 -61.28 -13.91
N GLU A 476 22.82 -61.01 -14.14
CA GLU A 476 21.81 -62.06 -14.25
C GLU A 476 22.10 -63.01 -15.48
N ALA A 477 22.50 -62.41 -16.59
CA ALA A 477 22.89 -63.18 -17.77
C ALA A 477 24.16 -63.99 -17.54
N ALA A 478 25.16 -63.43 -16.82
CA ALA A 478 26.37 -64.17 -16.45
C ALA A 478 26.05 -65.33 -15.50
N GLN A 479 25.09 -65.14 -14.55
CA GLN A 479 24.64 -66.30 -13.74
C GLN A 479 23.87 -67.33 -14.50
N ARG A 480 23.08 -66.98 -15.55
CA ARG A 480 22.40 -67.91 -16.44
C ARG A 480 23.39 -68.71 -17.31
N ILE A 481 24.39 -68.02 -17.87
CA ILE A 481 25.46 -68.69 -18.62
C ILE A 481 26.21 -69.65 -17.72
N SER A 482 26.52 -69.26 -16.47
CA SER A 482 27.19 -70.14 -15.52
C SER A 482 26.31 -71.31 -15.07
N ALA A 483 24.99 -71.24 -15.22
CA ALA A 483 24.05 -72.35 -15.00
C ALA A 483 23.75 -73.18 -16.22
N GLY A 484 24.44 -72.95 -17.37
CA GLY A 484 24.31 -73.71 -18.58
C GLY A 484 23.34 -73.23 -19.64
N ASP A 485 22.71 -72.06 -19.41
CA ASP A 485 21.81 -71.44 -20.36
C ASP A 485 22.57 -70.41 -21.23
N TYR A 486 23.16 -70.92 -22.31
CA TYR A 486 23.92 -70.08 -23.25
C TYR A 486 23.05 -69.29 -24.24
N SER A 487 21.73 -69.35 -24.08
CA SER A 487 20.81 -68.51 -24.88
C SER A 487 20.64 -67.04 -24.37
N ALA A 488 21.29 -66.73 -23.27
CA ALA A 488 21.19 -65.43 -22.66
C ALA A 488 21.93 -64.30 -23.45
N VAL A 489 21.22 -63.59 -24.26
CA VAL A 489 21.71 -62.34 -24.93
C VAL A 489 21.27 -61.10 -24.18
N VAL A 490 22.21 -60.24 -23.86
CA VAL A 490 21.92 -58.94 -23.24
C VAL A 490 21.90 -57.87 -24.33
N PRO A 491 20.78 -57.10 -24.50
CA PRO A 491 20.71 -56.08 -25.54
C PRO A 491 21.65 -54.91 -25.24
N VAL A 492 22.49 -54.55 -26.20
CA VAL A 492 23.33 -53.38 -26.20
C VAL A 492 22.40 -52.18 -26.45
N ARG A 493 22.14 -51.37 -25.41
CA ARG A 493 21.23 -50.19 -25.46
C ARG A 493 21.96 -48.87 -25.38
N THR A 494 23.22 -48.85 -25.09
CA THR A 494 24.05 -47.67 -24.95
C THR A 494 25.28 -47.76 -25.85
N ALA A 495 25.77 -46.63 -26.31
CA ALA A 495 26.99 -46.54 -27.12
C ALA A 495 28.21 -46.14 -26.26
N ASP A 496 28.12 -46.36 -24.95
CA ASP A 496 29.15 -46.10 -23.94
C ASP A 496 29.89 -47.39 -23.56
N GLU A 497 30.73 -47.29 -22.54
CA GLU A 497 31.54 -48.43 -22.02
C GLU A 497 30.66 -49.61 -21.57
N ILE A 498 29.41 -49.34 -21.17
CA ILE A 498 28.44 -50.38 -20.80
C ILE A 498 27.94 -51.09 -22.07
N GLY A 499 27.74 -50.33 -23.14
CA GLY A 499 27.42 -50.87 -24.46
C GLY A 499 28.54 -51.73 -24.99
N ASP A 500 29.80 -51.32 -24.84
CA ASP A 500 31.00 -52.11 -25.27
C ASP A 500 31.14 -53.37 -24.45
N LEU A 501 30.95 -53.26 -23.11
CA LEU A 501 30.94 -54.45 -22.25
C LEU A 501 29.80 -55.39 -22.59
N THR A 502 28.63 -54.87 -22.94
CA THR A 502 27.49 -55.69 -23.36
C THR A 502 27.71 -56.34 -24.67
N ARG A 503 28.38 -55.68 -25.64
CA ARG A 503 28.80 -56.32 -26.93
C ARG A 503 29.78 -57.41 -26.69
N ALA A 504 30.87 -57.18 -25.95
CA ALA A 504 31.86 -58.22 -25.62
C ALA A 504 31.24 -59.42 -24.89
N PHE A 505 30.27 -59.14 -23.97
CA PHE A 505 29.53 -60.22 -23.29
C PHE A 505 28.64 -60.99 -24.25
N ASN A 506 27.93 -60.36 -25.19
CA ASN A 506 27.07 -60.97 -26.16
C ASN A 506 27.91 -61.76 -27.19
N ASP A 507 29.06 -61.22 -27.61
CA ASP A 507 30.00 -61.89 -28.48
C ASP A 507 30.54 -63.20 -27.83
N MET A 508 30.85 -63.12 -26.54
CA MET A 508 31.19 -64.30 -25.75
C MET A 508 30.00 -65.24 -25.62
N SER A 509 28.77 -64.74 -25.32
CA SER A 509 27.55 -65.54 -25.24
C SER A 509 27.21 -66.17 -26.61
N HIS A 510 27.33 -65.34 -27.69
CA HIS A 510 27.10 -65.80 -29.04
C HIS A 510 28.12 -66.84 -29.47
N SER A 511 29.39 -66.67 -29.12
CA SER A 511 30.43 -67.67 -29.32
C SER A 511 30.15 -68.96 -28.53
N LEU A 512 29.53 -68.86 -27.39
CA LEU A 512 29.06 -70.01 -26.61
C LEU A 512 27.76 -70.62 -27.18
N ARG A 513 26.89 -69.77 -27.79
CA ARG A 513 25.57 -70.11 -28.33
C ARG A 513 25.60 -70.54 -29.79
N THR A 514 26.58 -70.05 -30.61
CA THR A 514 26.76 -70.54 -31.97
C THR A 514 27.04 -72.04 -31.96
N LYS A 515 27.31 -72.60 -30.79
CA LYS A 515 27.33 -74.02 -30.56
C LYS A 515 25.96 -74.63 -30.22
N GLU A 516 24.97 -73.79 -29.93
CA GLU A 516 23.66 -74.28 -29.46
C GLU A 516 22.47 -73.52 -30.01
N GLU A 517 22.47 -73.18 -31.25
CA GLU A 517 21.29 -72.82 -31.91
C GLU A 517 20.84 -71.43 -32.31
N MET A 518 20.61 -71.31 -33.46
CA MET A 518 19.59 -70.54 -34.19
C MET A 518 18.19 -70.91 -33.78
N LEU A 519 17.51 -70.14 -33.03
CA LEU A 519 16.04 -70.02 -33.10
C LEU A 519 15.43 -69.06 -32.05
N THR A 520 14.53 -68.29 -32.48
CA THR A 520 13.64 -67.45 -31.79
C THR A 520 14.03 -65.96 -31.59
N ALA A 521 13.76 -65.19 -32.60
CA ALA A 521 13.65 -63.73 -32.50
C ALA A 521 12.29 -63.21 -33.02
N GLN A 522 11.84 -62.18 -32.48
CA GLN A 522 10.79 -61.32 -32.94
C GLN A 522 9.51 -61.24 -32.06
N ARG A 523 9.45 -60.24 -31.25
CA ARG A 523 8.18 -59.47 -30.91
C ARG A 523 8.40 -58.49 -29.81
N ARG A 524 8.30 -57.27 -30.09
CA ARG A 524 7.65 -56.20 -29.31
C ARG A 524 8.21 -54.81 -29.58
N GLN A 525 7.51 -54.09 -30.31
CA GLN A 525 7.74 -52.65 -30.47
C GLN A 525 6.39 -52.01 -30.69
N ASN A 526 5.81 -51.32 -29.75
CA ASN A 526 4.77 -50.30 -30.08
C ASN A 526 4.05 -49.58 -28.94
N ASP A 527 4.49 -49.54 -27.70
CA ASP A 527 3.56 -49.05 -26.65
C ASP A 527 3.86 -47.73 -25.93
N GLU A 528 4.92 -47.01 -26.27
CA GLU A 528 5.38 -45.91 -25.37
C GLU A 528 5.07 -44.47 -25.77
N LEU A 529 4.36 -44.25 -26.86
CA LEU A 529 4.21 -42.89 -27.39
C LEU A 529 2.96 -42.08 -26.98
N MET A 530 2.03 -42.65 -26.23
CA MET A 530 0.73 -42.01 -26.02
C MET A 530 0.52 -41.23 -24.68
N LEU A 531 1.43 -41.33 -23.73
CA LEU A 531 1.18 -40.79 -22.39
C LEU A 531 1.56 -39.32 -22.16
N SER A 532 2.10 -38.63 -23.16
CA SER A 532 2.60 -37.25 -22.97
C SER A 532 1.62 -36.14 -23.33
N LEU A 533 0.41 -36.46 -23.82
CA LEU A 533 -0.46 -35.46 -24.46
C LEU A 533 -1.82 -35.22 -23.77
N MET A 534 -2.18 -35.99 -22.73
CA MET A 534 -3.49 -35.82 -22.08
C MET A 534 -3.54 -36.44 -20.68
N PRO A 535 -4.46 -35.99 -19.79
CA PRO A 535 -4.67 -36.57 -18.46
C PRO A 535 -4.93 -38.08 -18.49
N GLU A 536 -4.38 -38.80 -17.51
CA GLU A 536 -4.41 -40.26 -17.45
C GLU A 536 -5.81 -40.92 -17.62
N PRO A 537 -6.91 -40.35 -17.08
CA PRO A 537 -8.25 -40.89 -17.28
C PRO A 537 -8.69 -40.90 -18.75
N LEU A 538 -8.26 -39.89 -19.51
CA LEU A 538 -8.61 -39.71 -20.91
C LEU A 538 -7.77 -40.67 -21.82
N VAL A 539 -6.53 -40.96 -21.44
CA VAL A 539 -5.67 -41.93 -22.12
C VAL A 539 -6.27 -43.35 -22.09
N ARG A 540 -6.88 -43.75 -20.98
CA ARG A 540 -7.54 -45.06 -20.86
C ARG A 540 -8.75 -45.18 -21.78
N ARG A 541 -9.58 -44.13 -21.90
CA ARG A 541 -10.77 -44.10 -22.78
C ARG A 541 -10.38 -44.09 -24.25
N TYR A 542 -9.34 -43.32 -24.61
CA TYR A 542 -8.82 -43.25 -25.96
C TYR A 542 -8.22 -44.60 -26.41
N ARG A 543 -7.51 -45.35 -25.51
CA ARG A 543 -7.04 -46.73 -25.77
C ARG A 543 -8.18 -47.73 -25.89
N GLY A 544 -9.31 -47.48 -25.27
CA GLY A 544 -10.53 -48.28 -25.41
C GLY A 544 -11.25 -48.08 -26.73
N GLY A 545 -10.77 -47.20 -27.63
CA GLY A 545 -11.35 -46.97 -28.95
C GLY A 545 -12.40 -45.86 -29.00
N GLU A 546 -12.52 -45.06 -27.96
CA GLU A 546 -13.46 -43.91 -27.88
C GLU A 546 -12.89 -42.72 -28.66
N GLN A 547 -13.49 -42.40 -29.82
CA GLN A 547 -12.98 -41.36 -30.73
C GLN A 547 -13.52 -39.93 -30.41
N ALA A 548 -14.53 -39.79 -29.56
CA ALA A 548 -15.10 -38.53 -29.15
C ALA A 548 -15.21 -38.53 -27.61
N ILE A 549 -14.30 -37.84 -26.94
CA ILE A 549 -14.30 -37.71 -25.49
C ILE A 549 -14.81 -36.32 -25.16
N ALA A 550 -15.99 -36.27 -24.52
CA ALA A 550 -16.56 -35.07 -23.99
C ALA A 550 -17.19 -35.39 -22.62
N ASP A 551 -16.92 -34.56 -21.62
CA ASP A 551 -17.44 -34.73 -20.28
C ASP A 551 -18.26 -33.49 -19.89
N GLU A 552 -19.48 -33.72 -19.36
CA GLU A 552 -20.36 -32.67 -18.84
C GLU A 552 -20.05 -32.44 -17.36
N HIS A 553 -19.86 -31.19 -17.01
CA HIS A 553 -19.62 -30.77 -15.63
C HIS A 553 -20.72 -29.81 -15.19
N HIS A 554 -21.33 -30.13 -14.06
CA HIS A 554 -22.34 -29.29 -13.43
C HIS A 554 -21.73 -28.48 -12.27
N ASN A 555 -22.20 -27.26 -12.10
CA ASN A 555 -21.77 -26.37 -11.02
C ASN A 555 -20.26 -26.02 -11.05
N VAL A 556 -19.73 -25.78 -12.23
CA VAL A 556 -18.36 -25.29 -12.40
C VAL A 556 -18.35 -23.77 -12.33
N SER A 557 -17.43 -23.22 -11.57
CA SER A 557 -17.22 -21.78 -11.52
C SER A 557 -16.08 -21.40 -12.46
N ILE A 558 -16.32 -20.41 -13.30
CA ILE A 558 -15.41 -19.96 -14.35
C ILE A 558 -15.04 -18.50 -14.11
N VAL A 559 -13.78 -18.18 -14.27
CA VAL A 559 -13.30 -16.81 -14.43
C VAL A 559 -12.68 -16.66 -15.82
N TYR A 560 -13.14 -15.66 -16.53
CA TYR A 560 -12.44 -15.09 -17.68
C TYR A 560 -11.92 -13.73 -17.31
N ALA A 561 -10.63 -13.59 -17.33
CA ALA A 561 -9.94 -12.34 -16.99
C ALA A 561 -9.21 -11.80 -18.22
N GLU A 562 -9.17 -10.48 -18.36
CA GLU A 562 -8.51 -9.80 -19.47
C GLU A 562 -7.68 -8.63 -18.94
N LEU A 563 -6.44 -8.58 -19.35
CA LEU A 563 -5.54 -7.47 -19.10
C LEU A 563 -5.85 -6.34 -20.09
N GLN A 564 -6.29 -5.21 -19.55
CA GLN A 564 -6.53 -4.00 -20.32
C GLN A 564 -5.27 -3.12 -20.31
N GLY A 565 -4.99 -2.47 -21.44
CA GLY A 565 -3.81 -1.63 -21.61
C GLY A 565 -2.62 -2.34 -22.29
N ILE A 566 -2.74 -3.62 -22.61
CA ILE A 566 -1.71 -4.39 -23.33
C ILE A 566 -1.38 -3.78 -24.70
N GLU A 567 -2.36 -3.25 -25.40
CA GLU A 567 -2.14 -2.61 -26.71
C GLU A 567 -1.29 -1.35 -26.58
N GLN A 568 -1.55 -0.53 -25.56
CA GLN A 568 -0.73 0.64 -25.25
C GLN A 568 0.69 0.22 -24.81
N LEU A 569 0.78 -0.78 -23.95
CA LEU A 569 2.05 -1.34 -23.52
C LEU A 569 2.85 -1.87 -24.72
N SER A 570 2.20 -2.56 -25.67
CA SER A 570 2.88 -3.10 -26.87
C SER A 570 3.42 -2.01 -27.80
N ALA A 571 2.91 -0.79 -27.70
CA ALA A 571 3.42 0.35 -28.44
C ALA A 571 4.60 1.05 -27.75
N GLU A 572 4.75 0.84 -26.44
CA GLU A 572 5.78 1.47 -25.61
C GLU A 572 7.02 0.57 -25.42
N VAL A 573 6.83 -0.76 -25.42
CA VAL A 573 7.91 -1.73 -25.17
C VAL A 573 8.17 -2.61 -26.40
N GLY A 574 9.37 -3.17 -26.50
CA GLY A 574 9.74 -4.12 -27.55
C GLY A 574 9.00 -5.45 -27.43
N ALA A 575 8.81 -6.15 -28.55
CA ALA A 575 8.05 -7.42 -28.58
C ALA A 575 8.58 -8.49 -27.59
N SER A 576 9.89 -8.57 -27.41
CA SER A 576 10.51 -9.52 -26.45
C SER A 576 10.21 -9.13 -25.00
N GLU A 577 10.20 -7.86 -24.70
CA GLU A 577 9.93 -7.32 -23.37
C GLU A 577 8.45 -7.48 -23.02
N LEU A 578 7.57 -7.20 -23.97
CA LEU A 578 6.13 -7.45 -23.81
C LEU A 578 5.84 -8.92 -23.45
N VAL A 579 6.47 -9.86 -24.18
CA VAL A 579 6.30 -11.30 -23.91
C VAL A 579 6.80 -11.65 -22.50
N THR A 580 7.93 -11.07 -22.08
CA THR A 580 8.49 -11.30 -20.74
C THR A 580 7.55 -10.79 -19.66
N ILE A 581 6.99 -9.59 -19.83
CA ILE A 581 6.03 -8.99 -18.90
C ILE A 581 4.76 -9.85 -18.80
N VAL A 582 4.21 -10.25 -19.95
CA VAL A 582 3.00 -11.08 -19.97
C VAL A 582 3.26 -12.46 -19.36
N ASP A 583 4.39 -13.10 -19.67
CA ASP A 583 4.77 -14.39 -19.11
C ASP A 583 4.95 -14.32 -17.58
N ASP A 584 5.50 -13.24 -17.09
CA ASP A 584 5.69 -13.02 -15.66
C ASP A 584 4.35 -12.81 -14.93
N LEU A 585 3.43 -12.05 -15.50
CA LEU A 585 2.07 -11.90 -14.99
C LEU A 585 1.30 -13.23 -15.01
N VAL A 586 1.39 -13.98 -16.11
CA VAL A 586 0.72 -15.27 -16.25
C VAL A 586 1.27 -16.30 -15.24
N ARG A 587 2.58 -16.32 -15.01
CA ARG A 587 3.17 -17.20 -13.96
C ARG A 587 2.66 -16.85 -12.57
N GLN A 588 2.50 -15.56 -12.27
CA GLN A 588 1.91 -15.13 -11.00
C GLN A 588 0.45 -15.56 -10.90
N PHE A 589 -0.30 -15.48 -11.99
CA PHE A 589 -1.67 -15.98 -12.05
C PHE A 589 -1.74 -17.50 -11.86
N ASP A 590 -0.84 -18.26 -12.51
CA ASP A 590 -0.77 -19.71 -12.35
C ASP A 590 -0.49 -20.11 -10.89
N ALA A 591 0.47 -19.43 -10.25
CA ALA A 591 0.77 -19.66 -8.84
C ALA A 591 -0.41 -19.32 -7.91
N ALA A 592 -1.11 -18.24 -8.21
CA ALA A 592 -2.33 -17.86 -7.49
C ALA A 592 -3.46 -18.87 -7.72
N ALA A 593 -3.64 -19.35 -8.94
CA ALA A 593 -4.63 -20.37 -9.28
C ALA A 593 -4.37 -21.69 -8.52
N GLU A 594 -3.11 -22.16 -8.51
CA GLU A 594 -2.72 -23.37 -7.78
C GLU A 594 -2.95 -23.22 -6.27
N ALA A 595 -2.63 -22.05 -5.69
CA ALA A 595 -2.80 -21.79 -4.27
C ALA A 595 -4.26 -21.91 -3.81
N VAL A 596 -5.21 -21.47 -4.62
CA VAL A 596 -6.65 -21.55 -4.30
C VAL A 596 -7.35 -22.76 -4.93
N GLY A 597 -6.60 -23.61 -5.66
CA GLY A 597 -7.14 -24.81 -6.30
C GLY A 597 -8.06 -24.52 -7.48
N VAL A 598 -7.76 -23.48 -8.23
CA VAL A 598 -8.36 -23.12 -9.51
C VAL A 598 -7.52 -23.74 -10.62
N GLU A 599 -8.19 -24.31 -11.59
CA GLU A 599 -7.57 -25.01 -12.70
C GLU A 599 -7.44 -24.08 -13.91
N ARG A 600 -6.22 -23.81 -14.36
CA ARG A 600 -6.02 -23.07 -15.62
C ARG A 600 -6.50 -23.87 -16.80
N ILE A 601 -7.30 -23.27 -17.64
CA ILE A 601 -7.80 -23.88 -18.86
C ILE A 601 -6.97 -23.41 -20.05
N ARG A 602 -6.93 -22.11 -20.24
CA ARG A 602 -6.27 -21.51 -21.38
C ARG A 602 -5.85 -20.06 -21.11
N THR A 603 -4.67 -19.71 -21.60
CA THR A 603 -4.24 -18.32 -21.75
C THR A 603 -4.43 -17.89 -23.19
N MET A 604 -4.86 -16.65 -23.37
CA MET A 604 -5.04 -16.01 -24.69
C MET A 604 -4.13 -14.77 -24.74
N TYR A 605 -4.10 -14.09 -25.86
CA TYR A 605 -3.21 -12.94 -26.07
C TYR A 605 -3.21 -11.93 -24.91
N ASN A 606 -4.37 -11.55 -24.40
CA ASN A 606 -4.55 -10.66 -23.26
C ASN A 606 -5.50 -11.23 -22.20
N GLY A 607 -5.90 -12.48 -22.35
CA GLY A 607 -6.90 -13.12 -21.52
C GLY A 607 -6.41 -14.36 -20.81
N TYR A 608 -7.05 -14.67 -19.68
CA TYR A 608 -6.79 -15.85 -18.86
C TYR A 608 -8.12 -16.50 -18.49
N LEU A 609 -8.28 -17.74 -18.90
CA LEU A 609 -9.47 -18.54 -18.59
C LEU A 609 -9.11 -19.62 -17.58
N ALA A 610 -9.81 -19.64 -16.47
CA ALA A 610 -9.65 -20.68 -15.44
C ALA A 610 -11.02 -21.11 -14.89
N GLY A 611 -11.05 -22.31 -14.34
CA GLY A 611 -12.23 -22.88 -13.76
C GLY A 611 -11.96 -23.57 -12.43
N CYS A 612 -12.99 -23.74 -11.62
CA CYS A 612 -12.94 -24.48 -10.38
C CYS A 612 -14.05 -25.52 -10.37
N GLY A 613 -13.68 -26.77 -10.09
CA GLY A 613 -14.64 -27.87 -10.04
C GLY A 613 -14.67 -28.77 -11.27
N LEU A 614 -13.66 -28.71 -12.14
CA LEU A 614 -13.55 -29.53 -13.36
C LEU A 614 -13.00 -30.94 -13.06
N THR A 615 -11.79 -31.02 -12.50
CA THR A 615 -11.16 -32.32 -12.19
C THR A 615 -11.71 -32.89 -10.88
N THR A 616 -11.99 -32.04 -9.92
CA THR A 616 -12.57 -32.42 -8.62
C THR A 616 -13.76 -31.52 -8.33
N PRO A 617 -15.00 -32.04 -8.29
CA PRO A 617 -16.18 -31.27 -7.93
C PRO A 617 -16.01 -30.61 -6.55
N ARG A 618 -16.30 -29.30 -6.45
CA ARG A 618 -16.13 -28.52 -5.24
C ARG A 618 -17.38 -27.72 -4.93
N LEU A 619 -17.78 -27.73 -3.66
CA LEU A 619 -18.93 -26.95 -3.19
C LEU A 619 -18.57 -25.46 -2.95
N ASP A 620 -17.31 -25.19 -2.72
CA ASP A 620 -16.74 -23.85 -2.47
C ASP A 620 -16.12 -23.19 -3.72
N GLY A 621 -16.41 -23.75 -4.91
CA GLY A 621 -15.81 -23.31 -6.17
C GLY A 621 -16.04 -21.84 -6.48
N VAL A 622 -17.22 -21.31 -6.14
CA VAL A 622 -17.58 -19.89 -6.35
C VAL A 622 -16.70 -18.96 -5.49
N HIS A 623 -16.48 -19.29 -4.23
CA HIS A 623 -15.63 -18.50 -3.35
C HIS A 623 -14.17 -18.48 -3.84
N ARG A 624 -13.63 -19.64 -4.23
CA ARG A 624 -12.27 -19.79 -4.71
C ARG A 624 -12.00 -19.02 -5.99
N ILE A 625 -12.97 -19.05 -6.91
CA ILE A 625 -12.78 -18.37 -8.19
C ILE A 625 -12.85 -16.85 -8.03
N VAL A 626 -13.67 -16.34 -7.09
CA VAL A 626 -13.71 -14.91 -6.76
C VAL A 626 -12.45 -14.49 -6.02
N GLU A 627 -11.98 -15.29 -5.05
CA GLU A 627 -10.71 -15.08 -4.36
C GLU A 627 -9.54 -15.01 -5.35
N PHE A 628 -9.52 -15.93 -6.30
CA PHE A 628 -8.52 -15.93 -7.37
C PHE A 628 -8.62 -14.67 -8.25
N ALA A 629 -9.83 -14.25 -8.63
CA ALA A 629 -10.03 -13.02 -9.40
C ALA A 629 -9.53 -11.79 -8.65
N CYS A 630 -9.76 -11.72 -7.34
CA CYS A 630 -9.23 -10.66 -6.47
C CYS A 630 -7.70 -10.67 -6.42
N GLU A 631 -7.10 -11.85 -6.36
CA GLU A 631 -5.64 -11.97 -6.35
C GLU A 631 -5.03 -11.57 -7.70
N MET A 632 -5.66 -11.95 -8.81
CA MET A 632 -5.27 -11.47 -10.14
C MET A 632 -5.32 -9.93 -10.21
N GLN A 633 -6.36 -9.31 -9.67
CA GLN A 633 -6.48 -7.85 -9.61
C GLN A 633 -5.31 -7.24 -8.82
N ARG A 634 -5.00 -7.76 -7.64
CA ARG A 634 -3.88 -7.29 -6.81
C ARG A 634 -2.51 -7.44 -7.51
N ILE A 635 -2.31 -8.54 -8.23
CA ILE A 635 -1.09 -8.78 -9.01
C ILE A 635 -0.93 -7.70 -10.08
N VAL A 636 -2.00 -7.41 -10.83
CA VAL A 636 -1.97 -6.41 -11.90
C VAL A 636 -1.80 -4.99 -11.33
N ASP A 637 -2.52 -4.66 -10.26
CA ASP A 637 -2.42 -3.34 -9.61
C ASP A 637 -1.00 -3.10 -9.06
N ARG A 638 -0.42 -4.12 -8.43
CA ARG A 638 0.97 -4.08 -7.97
C ARG A 638 1.93 -3.86 -9.13
N PHE A 639 1.79 -4.64 -10.19
CA PHE A 639 2.62 -4.50 -11.37
C PHE A 639 2.48 -3.10 -11.99
N ALA A 640 1.27 -2.55 -12.09
CA ALA A 640 1.02 -1.22 -12.63
C ALA A 640 1.69 -0.12 -11.76
N ILE A 641 1.66 -0.28 -10.44
CA ILE A 641 2.32 0.65 -9.51
C ILE A 641 3.85 0.56 -9.63
N GLU A 642 4.40 -0.64 -9.67
CA GLU A 642 5.85 -0.87 -9.69
C GLU A 642 6.49 -0.49 -11.02
N SER A 643 5.81 -0.78 -12.13
CA SER A 643 6.33 -0.53 -13.48
C SER A 643 6.01 0.84 -14.04
N GLY A 644 4.98 1.50 -13.52
CA GLY A 644 4.45 2.76 -14.05
C GLY A 644 3.59 2.61 -15.31
N TYR A 645 3.41 1.38 -15.82
CA TYR A 645 2.55 1.11 -16.96
C TYR A 645 1.07 1.10 -16.58
N ARG A 646 0.23 1.62 -17.46
CA ARG A 646 -1.23 1.65 -17.25
C ARG A 646 -1.85 0.31 -17.63
N LEU A 647 -1.71 -0.67 -16.77
CA LEU A 647 -2.41 -1.93 -16.88
C LEU A 647 -3.54 -2.00 -15.85
N SER A 648 -4.65 -2.60 -16.24
CA SER A 648 -5.75 -2.92 -15.34
C SER A 648 -6.34 -4.28 -15.69
N LEU A 649 -7.01 -4.89 -14.72
CA LEU A 649 -7.67 -6.17 -14.91
C LEU A 649 -9.17 -5.96 -15.07
N TRP A 650 -9.73 -6.68 -16.03
CA TRP A 650 -11.14 -7.01 -16.09
C TRP A 650 -11.31 -8.51 -15.82
N ALA A 651 -12.22 -8.89 -14.94
CA ALA A 651 -12.52 -10.29 -14.68
C ALA A 651 -14.03 -10.51 -14.58
N GLY A 652 -14.52 -11.48 -15.33
CA GLY A 652 -15.92 -11.93 -15.28
C GLY A 652 -16.01 -13.31 -14.65
N VAL A 653 -16.80 -13.44 -13.58
CA VAL A 653 -16.99 -14.70 -12.86
C VAL A 653 -18.41 -15.20 -13.06
N THR A 654 -18.51 -16.46 -13.44
CA THR A 654 -19.79 -17.15 -13.72
C THR A 654 -19.80 -18.52 -13.08
N SER A 655 -20.96 -19.12 -12.95
CA SER A 655 -21.09 -20.50 -12.51
C SER A 655 -22.24 -21.18 -13.27
N GLY A 656 -22.01 -22.42 -13.67
CA GLY A 656 -22.99 -23.16 -14.44
C GLY A 656 -22.48 -24.47 -15.00
N GLU A 657 -23.11 -24.92 -16.05
CA GLU A 657 -22.76 -26.15 -16.76
C GLU A 657 -21.70 -25.85 -17.81
N VAL A 658 -20.69 -26.72 -17.87
CA VAL A 658 -19.66 -26.71 -18.90
C VAL A 658 -19.44 -28.12 -19.42
N VAL A 659 -19.02 -28.21 -20.65
CA VAL A 659 -18.56 -29.44 -21.31
C VAL A 659 -17.06 -29.30 -21.55
N SER A 660 -16.27 -30.19 -21.00
CA SER A 660 -14.86 -30.29 -21.33
C SER A 660 -14.66 -31.38 -22.38
N GLY A 661 -13.70 -31.19 -23.29
CA GLY A 661 -13.48 -32.19 -24.31
C GLY A 661 -12.20 -32.03 -25.10
N LEU A 662 -11.88 -33.09 -25.87
CA LEU A 662 -10.74 -33.12 -26.74
C LEU A 662 -11.14 -32.79 -28.19
N VAL A 663 -10.53 -31.75 -28.76
CA VAL A 663 -10.81 -31.29 -30.14
C VAL A 663 -9.52 -31.24 -30.95
N GLY A 664 -9.60 -31.71 -32.21
CA GLY A 664 -8.53 -31.64 -33.19
C GLY A 664 -8.09 -33.02 -33.72
N ARG A 665 -7.81 -33.09 -35.02
CA ARG A 665 -7.28 -34.34 -35.67
C ARG A 665 -5.76 -34.42 -35.70
N SER A 666 -5.06 -33.29 -35.67
CA SER A 666 -3.58 -33.23 -35.75
C SER A 666 -2.94 -32.47 -34.58
N GLY A 667 -3.70 -31.96 -33.66
CA GLY A 667 -3.29 -31.36 -32.41
C GLY A 667 -4.48 -31.42 -31.46
N VAL A 668 -4.49 -32.43 -30.61
CA VAL A 668 -5.59 -32.64 -29.66
C VAL A 668 -5.45 -31.64 -28.55
N THR A 669 -6.44 -30.74 -28.39
CA THR A 669 -6.46 -29.71 -27.34
C THR A 669 -7.64 -29.97 -26.41
N TYR A 670 -7.38 -29.88 -25.11
CA TYR A 670 -8.41 -29.88 -24.08
C TYR A 670 -8.96 -28.45 -23.92
N ASP A 671 -10.29 -28.31 -24.05
CA ASP A 671 -10.96 -27.00 -23.92
C ASP A 671 -12.34 -27.15 -23.26
N LEU A 672 -12.96 -26.00 -22.94
CA LEU A 672 -14.26 -25.92 -22.31
C LEU A 672 -15.28 -25.19 -23.18
N TRP A 673 -16.51 -25.72 -23.17
CA TRP A 673 -17.67 -25.11 -23.79
C TRP A 673 -18.85 -25.14 -22.80
N GLY A 674 -19.80 -24.27 -22.95
CA GLY A 674 -21.02 -24.27 -22.15
C GLY A 674 -21.52 -22.88 -21.81
N SER A 675 -22.67 -22.82 -21.16
CA SER A 675 -23.33 -21.56 -20.79
C SER A 675 -22.46 -20.71 -19.89
N ALA A 676 -21.84 -21.29 -18.88
CA ALA A 676 -20.98 -20.57 -17.96
C ALA A 676 -19.79 -19.89 -18.66
N VAL A 677 -19.14 -20.56 -19.62
CA VAL A 677 -18.05 -19.97 -20.38
C VAL A 677 -18.55 -18.83 -21.27
N ASN A 678 -19.68 -19.05 -21.95
CA ASN A 678 -20.29 -18.02 -22.80
C ASN A 678 -20.72 -16.80 -21.97
N ASP A 679 -21.31 -17.02 -20.81
CA ASP A 679 -21.74 -15.95 -19.91
C ASP A 679 -20.52 -15.12 -19.42
N ALA A 680 -19.39 -15.76 -19.13
CA ALA A 680 -18.16 -15.06 -18.77
C ALA A 680 -17.67 -14.15 -19.92
N TYR A 681 -17.70 -14.62 -21.16
CA TYR A 681 -17.38 -13.80 -22.33
C TYR A 681 -18.42 -12.71 -22.60
N GLN A 682 -19.70 -12.95 -22.32
CA GLN A 682 -20.75 -11.94 -22.49
C GLN A 682 -20.63 -10.84 -21.44
N LEU A 683 -20.27 -11.15 -20.21
CA LEU A 683 -19.99 -10.14 -19.18
C LEU A 683 -18.98 -9.10 -19.69
N ARG A 684 -17.96 -9.53 -20.45
CA ARG A 684 -16.95 -8.62 -21.00
C ARG A 684 -17.54 -7.61 -21.98
N ARG A 685 -18.50 -8.00 -22.76
CA ARG A 685 -19.16 -7.11 -23.74
C ARG A 685 -20.06 -6.08 -23.08
N GLN A 686 -20.59 -6.41 -21.91
CA GLN A 686 -21.57 -5.59 -21.20
C GLN A 686 -20.94 -4.68 -20.16
N THR A 687 -19.71 -4.98 -19.73
CA THR A 687 -18.95 -4.22 -18.72
C THR A 687 -17.58 -3.87 -19.25
N PRO A 688 -17.43 -2.74 -19.99
CA PRO A 688 -16.15 -2.38 -20.61
C PRO A 688 -15.10 -1.86 -19.61
N GLU A 689 -15.50 -1.46 -18.41
CA GLU A 689 -14.61 -0.94 -17.36
C GLU A 689 -13.83 -2.05 -16.67
N SER A 690 -12.66 -1.69 -16.11
CA SER A 690 -11.88 -2.62 -15.30
C SER A 690 -12.57 -2.95 -13.96
N GLY A 691 -12.37 -4.16 -13.46
CA GLY A 691 -12.93 -4.64 -12.22
C GLY A 691 -13.36 -6.10 -12.28
N ILE A 692 -13.90 -6.58 -11.18
CA ILE A 692 -14.40 -7.97 -11.05
C ILE A 692 -15.92 -7.94 -11.11
N PHE A 693 -16.48 -8.63 -12.08
CA PHE A 693 -17.90 -8.69 -12.35
C PHE A 693 -18.43 -10.11 -12.18
N VAL A 694 -19.59 -10.22 -11.58
CA VAL A 694 -20.21 -11.52 -11.31
C VAL A 694 -21.65 -11.54 -11.80
N THR A 695 -22.12 -12.73 -12.18
CA THR A 695 -23.53 -12.96 -12.48
C THR A 695 -24.37 -13.01 -11.20
N ALA A 696 -25.68 -12.83 -11.33
CA ALA A 696 -26.61 -12.96 -10.19
C ALA A 696 -26.49 -14.33 -9.52
N ALA A 697 -26.31 -15.40 -10.29
CA ALA A 697 -26.13 -16.75 -9.75
C ALA A 697 -24.90 -16.86 -8.84
N VAL A 698 -23.77 -16.27 -9.25
CA VAL A 698 -22.53 -16.23 -8.45
C VAL A 698 -22.74 -15.41 -7.18
N ARG A 699 -23.35 -14.25 -7.31
CA ARG A 699 -23.65 -13.37 -6.17
C ARG A 699 -24.57 -14.07 -5.13
N ASP A 700 -25.60 -14.78 -5.60
CA ASP A 700 -26.52 -15.47 -4.71
C ASP A 700 -25.89 -16.67 -4.00
N MET A 701 -24.89 -17.32 -4.61
CA MET A 701 -24.11 -18.39 -3.99
C MET A 701 -23.11 -17.87 -2.95
N LEU A 702 -22.63 -16.63 -3.10
CA LEU A 702 -21.70 -16.00 -2.15
C LEU A 702 -22.42 -15.41 -0.94
N GLY A 703 -23.71 -15.07 -1.08
CA GLY A 703 -24.50 -14.47 -0.01
C GLY A 703 -23.94 -13.12 0.44
N ASP A 704 -23.90 -12.90 1.76
CA ASP A 704 -23.42 -11.63 2.36
C ASP A 704 -21.90 -11.65 2.68
N THR A 705 -21.16 -12.59 2.10
CA THR A 705 -19.72 -12.76 2.38
C THR A 705 -18.88 -11.67 1.71
N GLU A 706 -19.38 -11.08 0.62
CA GLU A 706 -18.70 -10.07 -0.16
C GLU A 706 -19.66 -8.90 -0.45
N GLU A 707 -19.12 -7.68 -0.49
CA GLU A 707 -19.91 -6.50 -0.84
C GLU A 707 -19.98 -6.34 -2.35
N PHE A 708 -21.20 -6.32 -2.88
CA PHE A 708 -21.47 -6.17 -4.31
C PHE A 708 -22.26 -4.90 -4.59
N VAL A 709 -21.85 -4.20 -5.63
CA VAL A 709 -22.60 -3.07 -6.20
C VAL A 709 -23.28 -3.51 -7.48
N LEU A 710 -24.55 -3.19 -7.63
CA LEU A 710 -25.29 -3.48 -8.86
C LEU A 710 -24.78 -2.55 -9.97
N GLU A 711 -24.09 -3.10 -10.97
CA GLU A 711 -23.54 -2.34 -12.10
C GLU A 711 -24.56 -2.08 -13.19
N GLY A 712 -25.46 -3.05 -13.45
CA GLY A 712 -26.46 -2.92 -14.49
C GLY A 712 -27.28 -4.19 -14.75
N SER A 713 -28.08 -4.15 -15.81
CA SER A 713 -28.76 -5.31 -16.35
C SER A 713 -28.27 -5.56 -17.76
N GLY A 714 -27.76 -6.76 -18.00
CA GLY A 714 -27.29 -7.19 -19.31
C GLY A 714 -28.43 -7.58 -20.26
N ASP A 715 -28.07 -7.94 -21.49
CA ASP A 715 -28.99 -8.46 -22.49
C ASP A 715 -29.73 -9.70 -21.94
N GLY A 716 -31.05 -9.64 -21.93
CA GLY A 716 -31.89 -10.69 -21.35
C GLY A 716 -32.32 -10.48 -19.89
N GLY A 717 -32.02 -9.32 -19.28
CA GLY A 717 -32.47 -8.97 -17.92
C GLY A 717 -31.62 -9.57 -16.81
N GLN A 718 -30.48 -10.16 -17.12
CA GLN A 718 -29.55 -10.71 -16.15
C GLN A 718 -28.82 -9.57 -15.41
N ARG A 719 -28.94 -9.50 -14.09
CA ARG A 719 -28.28 -8.49 -13.28
C ARG A 719 -26.81 -8.80 -13.17
N ILE A 720 -25.99 -7.77 -13.42
CA ILE A 720 -24.52 -7.84 -13.29
C ILE A 720 -24.14 -7.08 -12.03
N TRP A 721 -23.30 -7.72 -11.24
CA TRP A 721 -22.80 -7.18 -10.00
C TRP A 721 -21.29 -6.98 -10.11
N ARG A 722 -20.82 -5.85 -9.62
CA ARG A 722 -19.40 -5.58 -9.46
C ARG A 722 -19.00 -5.82 -8.02
N LEU A 723 -17.91 -6.52 -7.83
CA LEU A 723 -17.33 -6.67 -6.50
C LEU A 723 -16.81 -5.31 -6.04
N SER A 724 -17.25 -4.88 -4.87
CA SER A 724 -16.73 -3.68 -4.23
C SER A 724 -15.27 -3.94 -3.87
N ALA A 725 -14.37 -3.05 -4.26
CA ALA A 725 -12.98 -3.20 -3.87
C ALA A 725 -12.90 -3.27 -2.34
N ALA A 726 -12.43 -4.38 -1.81
CA ALA A 726 -12.14 -4.50 -0.39
C ALA A 726 -11.08 -3.43 -0.05
N THR A 727 -11.48 -2.48 0.78
CA THR A 727 -10.66 -1.36 1.28
C THR A 727 -9.48 -1.88 2.10
#